data_297cccb9376928b44634299538123f34
#
_entry.id   297cccb9376928b44634299538123f34
#
_cell.length_a   1.000
_cell.length_b   1.000
_cell.length_c   1.000
_cell.angle_alpha   90.00
_cell.angle_beta   90.00
_cell.angle_gamma   90.00
#
_symmetry.space_group_name_H-M   'P 1'
#
loop_
_entity.id
_entity.type
_entity.pdbx_description
1 polymer ?
#
loop_
_entity_poly.entity_id
_entity_poly.type
_entity_poly.pdbx_seq_one_letter_code
_entity_poly.pdbx_strand_id
1 'polypeptide(L)'
;MFIRCIDMSKTVNKLYKHNTTIYKVILFLITTVAIVYLFPKGGQFKYEFTKGKPWQYDNLYAPFDFAINKTEEEITEEIKAIEVDAKLFFQFDKEIIAEVKEAYQLKISSYNVSDSLSRNDIESMIIIGNSVIDSVYSRGFIEATSQGIISDKNTIVALKIDNQVQDIIYNNLLYSKDVFELIKNSLGDQPYNYFQKINLSILSEVIKPNVSYDNEFTQKVINESINSISLSKGKVSYGELIILKGDIVEGKKMAILFSLKSQSESKLWTNTNYYWIVLGYTILVSLGLLMLLLFLFKYRKEIFDNNIKVTFIFFNVSFMLLVQTLVVKYNSDYLYVVPLSILPIVLKAFFDARLGLFTHVLTVLLLGFIVPDSFEFIYLHIIAGIVTILTVSELHKRANLFISVGQITLIYMITYLAFSIIKEGNASQINWEYLMMFGANGLLSFLSLFFIYAYEKIFGLVSDVTLLELSSTNTKLLRELNEKAPGTFQHSMQVANLAEAAANEIGANSMLVRTGALYHDIGKLLNPMYFIENQSTGVNPHNDLSPSDSAKIIIDHVIKGVELAKQYGLPDRIIDFIRTHHGTSLVYYFYVKEQDQNPDEEVNEEKFKYKGPVPFSKETAILMICDAAEAASKSLQQPSAQSIDKLIDKIVEKQKRDHQFINSDITFREIEKIKKIIKRKLMNIYHVRVEYPD
;
A
#
# COMPACT_ATOMS: atom_id res chain seq x y z
N MET A 1 -10.67 -49.59 29.05
CA MET A 1 -9.71 -48.83 28.22
C MET A 1 -10.39 -47.82 27.28
N PHE A 2 -11.54 -48.13 26.72
CA PHE A 2 -12.29 -47.24 25.80
C PHE A 2 -12.78 -45.92 26.42
N ILE A 3 -13.15 -45.90 27.70
CA ILE A 3 -13.67 -44.67 28.37
C ILE A 3 -12.56 -43.64 28.60
N ARG A 4 -11.29 -44.03 28.75
CA ARG A 4 -10.16 -43.11 28.91
C ARG A 4 -9.74 -42.41 27.60
N CYS A 5 -9.92 -43.05 26.45
CA CYS A 5 -9.61 -42.42 25.14
C CYS A 5 -10.62 -41.33 24.74
N ILE A 6 -11.90 -41.49 25.09
CA ILE A 6 -12.94 -40.52 24.83
C ILE A 6 -12.76 -39.25 25.68
N ASP A 7 -12.27 -39.41 26.90
CA ASP A 7 -12.03 -38.28 27.82
C ASP A 7 -10.77 -37.50 27.44
N MET A 8 -9.71 -38.16 26.94
CA MET A 8 -8.52 -37.50 26.39
C MET A 8 -8.83 -36.68 25.15
N SER A 9 -9.64 -37.18 24.22
CA SER A 9 -10.01 -36.40 23.01
C SER A 9 -10.86 -35.19 23.34
N LYS A 10 -11.76 -35.26 24.31
CA LYS A 10 -12.52 -34.12 24.82
C LYS A 10 -11.63 -33.09 25.51
N THR A 11 -10.65 -33.54 26.27
CA THR A 11 -9.70 -32.69 26.99
C THR A 11 -8.72 -32.00 26.01
N VAL A 12 -8.22 -32.72 25.01
CA VAL A 12 -7.38 -32.16 23.92
C VAL A 12 -8.16 -31.15 23.07
N ASN A 13 -9.40 -31.48 22.68
CA ASN A 13 -10.24 -30.54 21.97
C ASN A 13 -10.62 -29.31 22.81
N LYS A 14 -10.79 -29.43 24.11
CA LYS A 14 -11.04 -28.34 25.03
C LYS A 14 -9.79 -27.44 25.21
N LEU A 15 -8.60 -28.03 25.29
CA LEU A 15 -7.33 -27.31 25.30
C LEU A 15 -7.06 -26.59 23.96
N TYR A 16 -7.30 -27.26 22.85
CA TYR A 16 -7.16 -26.64 21.51
C TYR A 16 -8.10 -25.47 21.32
N LYS A 17 -9.37 -25.62 21.73
CA LYS A 17 -10.38 -24.55 21.70
C LYS A 17 -10.04 -23.38 22.63
N HIS A 18 -9.43 -23.63 23.78
CA HIS A 18 -8.91 -22.60 24.69
C HIS A 18 -7.72 -21.87 24.09
N ASN A 19 -6.77 -22.57 23.47
CA ASN A 19 -5.63 -21.96 22.80
C ASN A 19 -6.03 -21.03 21.64
N THR A 20 -7.00 -21.43 20.85
CA THR A 20 -7.49 -20.56 19.75
C THR A 20 -8.21 -19.30 20.25
N THR A 21 -8.92 -19.40 21.37
CA THR A 21 -9.57 -18.23 21.99
C THR A 21 -8.53 -17.29 22.60
N ILE A 22 -7.56 -17.82 23.34
CA ILE A 22 -6.46 -17.03 23.92
C ILE A 22 -5.68 -16.31 22.81
N TYR A 23 -5.37 -17.02 21.73
CA TYR A 23 -4.69 -16.41 20.58
C TYR A 23 -5.45 -15.18 20.03
N LYS A 24 -6.77 -15.31 19.81
CA LYS A 24 -7.61 -14.22 19.29
C LYS A 24 -7.66 -13.04 20.26
N VAL A 25 -7.72 -13.29 21.56
CA VAL A 25 -7.68 -12.23 22.58
C VAL A 25 -6.34 -11.51 22.55
N ILE A 26 -5.23 -12.22 22.47
CA ILE A 26 -3.89 -11.62 22.37
C ILE A 26 -3.77 -10.81 21.09
N LEU A 27 -4.18 -11.37 19.95
CA LEU A 27 -4.19 -10.67 18.66
C LEU A 27 -5.01 -9.39 18.72
N PHE A 28 -6.21 -9.45 19.30
CA PHE A 28 -7.08 -8.29 19.51
C PHE A 28 -6.40 -7.21 20.33
N LEU A 29 -5.80 -7.58 21.47
CA LEU A 29 -5.11 -6.62 22.36
C LEU A 29 -3.90 -5.98 21.67
N ILE A 30 -3.05 -6.78 21.02
CA ILE A 30 -1.88 -6.27 20.29
C ILE A 30 -2.31 -5.32 19.18
N THR A 31 -3.31 -5.70 18.39
CA THR A 31 -3.83 -4.87 17.29
C THR A 31 -4.44 -3.58 17.81
N THR A 32 -5.21 -3.64 18.89
CA THR A 32 -5.78 -2.44 19.53
C THR A 32 -4.70 -1.47 19.98
N VAL A 33 -3.68 -1.96 20.69
CA VAL A 33 -2.55 -1.13 21.15
C VAL A 33 -1.79 -0.53 19.97
N ALA A 34 -1.51 -1.33 18.93
CA ALA A 34 -0.81 -0.88 17.73
C ALA A 34 -1.59 0.23 17.01
N ILE A 35 -2.90 0.07 16.83
CA ILE A 35 -3.75 1.07 16.17
C ILE A 35 -3.86 2.34 17.01
N VAL A 36 -4.09 2.23 18.31
CA VAL A 36 -4.18 3.40 19.22
C VAL A 36 -2.86 4.18 19.24
N TYR A 37 -1.72 3.49 19.14
CA TYR A 37 -0.41 4.15 19.05
C TYR A 37 -0.27 5.00 17.77
N LEU A 38 -0.93 4.63 16.69
CA LEU A 38 -0.93 5.40 15.43
C LEU A 38 -1.81 6.66 15.50
N PHE A 39 -2.78 6.69 16.39
CA PHE A 39 -3.76 7.78 16.46
C PHE A 39 -3.11 9.10 16.93
N PRO A 40 -3.71 10.26 16.56
CA PRO A 40 -3.24 11.55 16.99
C PRO A 40 -3.18 11.61 18.52
N LYS A 41 -2.06 12.11 19.03
CA LYS A 41 -1.90 12.23 20.50
C LYS A 41 -2.63 13.46 21.07
N GLY A 42 -3.11 14.39 20.22
CA GLY A 42 -3.90 15.56 20.61
C GLY A 42 -5.40 15.28 20.58
N GLY A 43 -6.17 16.00 21.39
CA GLY A 43 -7.64 16.01 21.29
C GLY A 43 -8.10 16.72 20.02
N GLN A 44 -9.26 16.35 19.50
CA GLN A 44 -9.88 17.07 18.39
C GLN A 44 -10.52 18.37 18.91
N PHE A 45 -10.42 19.44 18.10
CA PHE A 45 -11.12 20.68 18.39
C PHE A 45 -12.65 20.44 18.42
N LYS A 46 -13.30 20.96 19.45
CA LYS A 46 -14.72 20.66 19.73
C LYS A 46 -15.69 21.12 18.64
N TYR A 47 -15.30 22.13 17.87
CA TYR A 47 -16.20 22.80 16.92
C TYR A 47 -15.74 22.56 15.47
N GLU A 48 -16.68 22.20 14.61
CA GLU A 48 -16.46 22.15 13.16
C GLU A 48 -16.97 23.45 12.53
N PHE A 49 -16.15 24.08 11.68
CA PHE A 49 -16.51 25.31 10.99
C PHE A 49 -15.97 25.32 9.57
N THR A 50 -16.69 25.97 8.69
CA THR A 50 -16.35 26.08 7.27
C THR A 50 -16.42 27.55 6.86
N LYS A 51 -15.46 28.00 6.04
CA LYS A 51 -15.44 29.35 5.46
C LYS A 51 -16.76 29.69 4.77
N GLY A 52 -17.29 30.88 5.01
CA GLY A 52 -18.51 31.37 4.38
C GLY A 52 -19.81 30.81 4.96
N LYS A 53 -19.75 29.86 5.92
CA LYS A 53 -20.95 29.35 6.59
C LYS A 53 -21.20 30.05 7.93
N PRO A 54 -22.48 30.18 8.36
CA PRO A 54 -22.80 30.73 9.67
C PRO A 54 -22.33 29.79 10.78
N TRP A 55 -21.83 30.37 11.88
CA TRP A 55 -21.47 29.66 13.09
C TRP A 55 -22.72 29.04 13.72
N GLN A 56 -22.76 27.72 13.84
CA GLN A 56 -23.93 26.97 14.25
C GLN A 56 -24.05 26.76 15.78
N TYR A 57 -22.94 26.97 16.49
CA TYR A 57 -22.85 26.75 17.92
C TYR A 57 -23.21 28.04 18.68
N ASP A 58 -23.31 27.95 20.01
CA ASP A 58 -23.47 29.12 20.86
C ASP A 58 -22.27 30.05 20.77
N ASN A 59 -22.42 31.28 21.30
CA ASN A 59 -21.36 32.29 21.29
C ASN A 59 -20.05 31.70 21.85
N LEU A 60 -18.97 31.82 21.08
CA LEU A 60 -17.67 31.32 21.46
C LEU A 60 -16.80 32.41 22.06
N TYR A 61 -16.38 32.20 23.27
CA TYR A 61 -15.41 33.04 23.99
C TYR A 61 -14.08 32.30 24.07
N ALA A 62 -12.98 33.05 24.11
CA ALA A 62 -11.65 32.49 24.22
C ALA A 62 -11.47 31.70 25.53
N PRO A 63 -11.21 30.39 25.47
CA PRO A 63 -11.08 29.57 26.69
C PRO A 63 -9.73 29.75 27.38
N PHE A 64 -8.78 30.42 26.75
CA PHE A 64 -7.45 30.80 27.26
C PHE A 64 -6.84 31.88 26.37
N ASP A 65 -5.75 32.50 26.87
CA ASP A 65 -4.94 33.40 26.04
C ASP A 65 -4.25 32.65 24.90
N PHE A 66 -4.35 33.16 23.65
CA PHE A 66 -3.67 32.57 22.53
C PHE A 66 -3.26 33.62 21.48
N ALA A 67 -2.22 33.30 20.72
CA ALA A 67 -1.76 34.11 19.59
C ALA A 67 -2.56 33.82 18.32
N ILE A 68 -2.82 34.85 17.53
CA ILE A 68 -3.39 34.68 16.17
C ILE A 68 -2.25 34.41 15.21
N ASN A 69 -2.19 33.22 14.64
CA ASN A 69 -1.18 32.85 13.66
C ASN A 69 -1.44 33.55 12.32
N LYS A 70 -0.37 33.92 11.63
CA LYS A 70 -0.43 34.34 10.23
C LYS A 70 -0.74 33.17 9.32
N THR A 71 -1.38 33.42 8.20
CA THR A 71 -1.56 32.41 7.15
C THR A 71 -0.24 32.21 6.38
N GLU A 72 -0.11 31.10 5.67
CA GLU A 72 1.06 30.85 4.81
C GLU A 72 1.20 31.90 3.71
N GLU A 73 0.08 32.41 3.20
CA GLU A 73 0.05 33.49 2.23
C GLU A 73 0.63 34.79 2.81
N GLU A 74 0.23 35.18 4.03
CA GLU A 74 0.76 36.35 4.73
C GLU A 74 2.26 36.25 5.00
N ILE A 75 2.72 35.04 5.40
CA ILE A 75 4.16 34.79 5.63
C ILE A 75 4.92 34.86 4.30
N THR A 76 4.36 34.28 3.23
CA THR A 76 4.98 34.31 1.89
C THR A 76 5.07 35.72 1.33
N GLU A 77 4.04 36.56 1.55
CA GLU A 77 4.08 37.95 1.16
C GLU A 77 5.14 38.75 1.94
N GLU A 78 5.28 38.51 3.25
CA GLU A 78 6.33 39.14 4.06
C GLU A 78 7.73 38.67 3.65
N ILE A 79 7.93 37.40 3.33
CA ILE A 79 9.19 36.90 2.79
C ILE A 79 9.53 37.59 1.48
N LYS A 80 8.58 37.68 0.54
CA LYS A 80 8.80 38.39 -0.73
C LYS A 80 9.12 39.87 -0.52
N ALA A 81 8.44 40.52 0.40
CA ALA A 81 8.75 41.92 0.73
C ALA A 81 10.18 42.07 1.27
N ILE A 82 10.63 41.18 2.15
CA ILE A 82 12.01 41.18 2.66
C ILE A 82 13.02 40.94 1.53
N GLU A 83 12.74 39.99 0.62
CA GLU A 83 13.62 39.70 -0.51
C GLU A 83 13.74 40.90 -1.48
N VAL A 84 12.62 41.59 -1.73
CA VAL A 84 12.60 42.77 -2.64
C VAL A 84 13.29 43.98 -2.03
N ASP A 85 13.09 44.20 -0.70
CA ASP A 85 13.64 45.36 0.03
C ASP A 85 15.04 45.09 0.59
N ALA A 86 15.58 43.88 0.36
CA ALA A 86 16.88 43.51 0.90
C ALA A 86 18.01 44.36 0.34
N LYS A 87 18.80 44.94 1.23
CA LYS A 87 20.04 45.63 0.84
C LYS A 87 21.07 44.60 0.32
N LEU A 88 21.66 44.92 -0.81
CA LEU A 88 22.75 44.12 -1.36
C LEU A 88 24.10 44.60 -0.78
N PHE A 89 24.93 43.64 -0.37
CA PHE A 89 26.20 43.93 0.26
C PHE A 89 27.34 43.71 -0.73
N PHE A 90 28.27 44.66 -0.73
CA PHE A 90 29.53 44.62 -1.51
C PHE A 90 30.71 44.67 -0.58
N GLN A 91 31.71 43.87 -0.82
CA GLN A 91 32.98 43.84 -0.08
C GLN A 91 33.99 44.79 -0.75
N PHE A 92 34.53 45.70 0.02
CA PHE A 92 35.63 46.57 -0.42
C PHE A 92 36.95 46.03 0.13
N ASP A 93 37.89 45.70 -0.78
CA ASP A 93 39.19 45.18 -0.41
C ASP A 93 40.24 46.31 -0.44
N LYS A 94 40.79 46.63 0.72
CA LYS A 94 41.84 47.65 0.90
C LYS A 94 43.22 47.12 0.52
N GLU A 95 43.47 45.81 0.60
CA GLU A 95 44.76 45.23 0.33
C GLU A 95 45.13 45.39 -1.13
N ILE A 96 44.17 45.34 -2.02
CA ILE A 96 44.35 45.56 -3.47
C ILE A 96 44.99 46.92 -3.76
N ILE A 97 44.69 47.95 -2.96
CA ILE A 97 45.28 49.28 -3.17
C ILE A 97 46.79 49.24 -2.98
N ALA A 98 47.28 48.58 -1.94
CA ALA A 98 48.73 48.42 -1.67
C ALA A 98 49.40 47.55 -2.75
N GLU A 99 48.77 46.42 -3.13
CA GLU A 99 49.27 45.56 -4.21
C GLU A 99 49.41 46.30 -5.54
N VAL A 100 48.42 47.11 -5.92
CA VAL A 100 48.42 47.87 -7.17
C VAL A 100 49.47 48.97 -7.14
N LYS A 101 49.66 49.67 -6.02
CA LYS A 101 50.72 50.66 -5.88
C LYS A 101 52.10 50.01 -5.99
N GLU A 102 52.32 48.88 -5.35
CA GLU A 102 53.57 48.15 -5.45
C GLU A 102 53.83 47.63 -6.89
N ALA A 103 52.85 47.01 -7.51
CA ALA A 103 52.91 46.54 -8.90
C ALA A 103 53.20 47.68 -9.87
N TYR A 104 52.59 48.84 -9.66
CA TYR A 104 52.81 50.02 -10.44
C TYR A 104 54.27 50.53 -10.32
N GLN A 105 54.79 50.67 -9.10
CA GLN A 105 56.16 51.09 -8.85
C GLN A 105 57.20 50.12 -9.45
N LEU A 106 56.95 48.77 -9.32
CA LEU A 106 57.86 47.77 -9.91
C LEU A 106 57.85 47.85 -11.44
N LYS A 107 56.67 48.05 -12.08
CA LYS A 107 56.59 48.18 -13.55
C LYS A 107 57.31 49.46 -14.02
N ILE A 108 57.14 50.59 -13.40
CA ILE A 108 57.88 51.83 -13.73
C ILE A 108 59.37 51.65 -13.57
N SER A 109 59.79 50.99 -12.49
CA SER A 109 61.23 50.74 -12.23
C SER A 109 61.85 49.83 -13.30
N SER A 110 61.06 48.87 -13.85
CA SER A 110 61.54 48.01 -14.94
C SER A 110 61.80 48.75 -16.27
N TYR A 111 61.04 49.82 -16.55
CA TYR A 111 61.21 50.67 -17.71
C TYR A 111 62.47 51.50 -17.62
N ASN A 112 63.03 51.73 -16.40
CA ASN A 112 64.24 52.53 -16.19
C ASN A 112 65.54 51.81 -16.68
N VAL A 113 65.51 50.51 -16.90
CA VAL A 113 66.64 49.70 -17.34
C VAL A 113 66.85 49.71 -18.86
N SER A 114 65.86 50.14 -19.66
CA SER A 114 65.80 49.92 -21.10
C SER A 114 66.01 51.19 -21.95
N ASP A 115 65.66 52.44 -21.53
CA ASP A 115 65.81 53.65 -22.30
C ASP A 115 65.51 54.99 -21.61
N SER A 116 66.41 55.97 -21.67
CA SER A 116 66.24 57.43 -21.76
C SER A 116 65.28 58.19 -20.85
N LEU A 117 64.82 57.61 -19.74
CA LEU A 117 64.00 58.31 -18.73
C LEU A 117 64.88 58.98 -17.71
N SER A 118 64.71 60.29 -17.48
CA SER A 118 65.46 60.99 -16.41
C SER A 118 64.84 60.58 -15.03
N ARG A 119 65.63 60.63 -13.98
CA ARG A 119 65.17 60.33 -12.62
C ARG A 119 63.98 61.17 -12.18
N ASN A 120 63.98 62.46 -12.62
CA ASN A 120 62.83 63.36 -12.33
C ASN A 120 61.54 63.00 -13.06
N ASP A 121 61.60 62.39 -14.27
CA ASP A 121 60.46 61.99 -15.01
C ASP A 121 59.79 60.76 -14.33
N ILE A 122 60.59 59.85 -13.82
CA ILE A 122 60.18 58.68 -13.07
C ILE A 122 59.45 59.07 -11.77
N GLU A 123 60.05 59.99 -10.98
CA GLU A 123 59.42 60.51 -9.77
C GLU A 123 58.06 61.18 -10.05
N SER A 124 57.98 61.99 -11.12
CA SER A 124 56.74 62.62 -11.55
C SER A 124 55.72 61.63 -11.98
N MET A 125 56.06 60.58 -12.72
CA MET A 125 55.18 59.51 -13.10
C MET A 125 54.65 58.77 -11.87
N ILE A 126 55.48 58.48 -10.90
CA ILE A 126 55.06 57.79 -9.63
C ILE A 126 54.07 58.66 -8.86
N ILE A 127 54.29 59.95 -8.72
CA ILE A 127 53.40 60.85 -8.00
C ILE A 127 52.05 60.93 -8.72
N ILE A 128 52.01 61.15 -10.04
CA ILE A 128 50.80 61.22 -10.82
C ILE A 128 50.05 59.88 -10.77
N GLY A 129 50.71 58.77 -10.99
CA GLY A 129 50.14 57.45 -10.99
C GLY A 129 49.55 57.06 -9.63
N ASN A 130 50.25 57.34 -8.53
CA ASN A 130 49.70 57.14 -7.20
C ASN A 130 48.46 57.99 -6.94
N SER A 131 48.44 59.25 -7.40
CA SER A 131 47.26 60.11 -7.31
C SER A 131 46.06 59.56 -8.09
N VAL A 132 46.34 59.01 -9.27
CA VAL A 132 45.31 58.34 -10.08
C VAL A 132 44.77 57.08 -9.39
N ILE A 133 45.68 56.25 -8.87
CA ILE A 133 45.31 55.04 -8.08
C ILE A 133 44.44 55.45 -6.90
N ASP A 134 44.86 56.44 -6.12
CA ASP A 134 44.08 56.94 -4.99
C ASP A 134 42.70 57.48 -5.42
N SER A 135 42.61 58.15 -6.55
CA SER A 135 41.36 58.69 -7.10
C SER A 135 40.40 57.59 -7.54
N VAL A 136 40.91 56.50 -8.14
CA VAL A 136 40.13 55.34 -8.53
C VAL A 136 39.59 54.63 -7.28
N TYR A 137 40.45 54.33 -6.34
CA TYR A 137 40.06 53.58 -5.17
C TYR A 137 39.28 54.33 -4.11
N SER A 138 39.35 55.69 -4.13
CA SER A 138 38.49 56.53 -3.26
C SER A 138 37.04 56.35 -3.53
N ARG A 139 36.65 55.98 -4.77
CA ARG A 139 35.29 55.69 -5.19
C ARG A 139 34.97 54.20 -5.13
N GLY A 140 35.96 53.34 -5.26
CA GLY A 140 35.85 51.91 -5.42
C GLY A 140 35.59 51.49 -6.89
N PHE A 141 36.34 50.51 -7.34
CA PHE A 141 36.24 49.92 -8.67
C PHE A 141 35.56 48.57 -8.61
N ILE A 142 34.41 48.45 -9.24
CA ILE A 142 33.58 47.24 -9.15
C ILE A 142 34.02 46.16 -10.13
N GLU A 143 34.08 44.91 -9.67
CA GLU A 143 34.39 43.73 -10.47
C GLU A 143 33.37 43.52 -11.61
N ALA A 144 33.84 43.08 -12.77
CA ALA A 144 33.00 42.86 -13.96
C ALA A 144 31.86 41.84 -13.72
N THR A 145 32.15 40.81 -12.93
CA THR A 145 31.16 39.78 -12.53
C THR A 145 30.05 40.32 -11.64
N SER A 146 30.32 41.41 -10.93
CA SER A 146 29.36 42.10 -10.06
C SER A 146 28.60 43.24 -10.76
N GLN A 147 28.96 43.54 -12.03
CA GLN A 147 28.26 44.54 -12.83
C GLN A 147 26.94 43.99 -13.36
N GLY A 148 25.84 44.75 -13.23
CA GLY A 148 24.52 44.32 -13.71
C GLY A 148 23.63 43.54 -12.74
N ILE A 149 24.14 43.27 -11.51
CA ILE A 149 23.33 42.68 -10.43
C ILE A 149 22.17 43.60 -10.06
N ILE A 150 22.35 44.93 -10.21
CA ILE A 150 21.35 45.93 -9.89
C ILE A 150 20.94 46.63 -11.18
N SER A 151 19.66 46.63 -11.51
CA SER A 151 19.14 47.29 -12.70
C SER A 151 19.01 48.81 -12.55
N ASP A 152 18.59 49.28 -11.37
CA ASP A 152 18.52 50.69 -11.05
C ASP A 152 19.80 51.19 -10.40
N LYS A 153 20.59 51.99 -11.16
CA LYS A 153 21.87 52.55 -10.69
C LYS A 153 21.74 53.50 -9.48
N ASN A 154 20.54 53.98 -9.18
CA ASN A 154 20.33 54.84 -8.00
C ASN A 154 20.03 54.05 -6.71
N THR A 155 20.02 52.75 -6.80
CA THR A 155 19.81 51.89 -5.62
C THR A 155 20.92 52.10 -4.60
N ILE A 156 20.51 52.21 -3.31
CA ILE A 156 21.43 52.28 -2.18
C ILE A 156 21.90 50.87 -1.87
N VAL A 157 23.23 50.66 -1.88
CA VAL A 157 23.89 49.41 -1.55
C VAL A 157 24.77 49.58 -0.32
N ALA A 158 25.00 48.49 0.39
CA ALA A 158 25.86 48.46 1.58
C ALA A 158 27.30 48.06 1.16
N LEU A 159 28.23 48.99 1.31
CA LEU A 159 29.68 48.72 1.10
C LEU A 159 30.34 48.36 2.42
N LYS A 160 30.82 47.13 2.50
CA LYS A 160 31.52 46.61 3.67
C LYS A 160 33.01 46.85 3.52
N ILE A 161 33.55 47.70 4.41
CA ILE A 161 34.98 48.04 4.47
C ILE A 161 35.51 47.58 5.82
N ASP A 162 36.30 46.53 5.84
CA ASP A 162 36.73 45.85 7.10
C ASP A 162 35.47 45.45 7.97
N ASN A 163 35.37 46.04 9.14
CA ASN A 163 34.24 45.78 10.09
C ASN A 163 33.17 46.89 10.06
N GLN A 164 33.21 47.80 9.11
CA GLN A 164 32.22 48.88 9.00
C GLN A 164 31.41 48.72 7.72
N VAL A 165 30.14 49.05 7.80
CA VAL A 165 29.20 49.05 6.66
C VAL A 165 28.79 50.48 6.37
N GLN A 166 28.94 50.93 5.16
CA GLN A 166 28.58 52.27 4.70
C GLN A 166 27.56 52.18 3.56
N ASP A 167 26.50 52.93 3.67
CA ASP A 167 25.49 53.04 2.58
C ASP A 167 26.01 53.94 1.50
N ILE A 168 26.04 53.48 0.27
CA ILE A 168 26.45 54.22 -0.92
C ILE A 168 25.43 54.03 -2.05
N ILE A 169 25.36 55.03 -2.96
CA ILE A 169 24.60 54.87 -4.20
C ILE A 169 25.46 54.01 -5.16
N TYR A 170 24.87 52.98 -5.73
CA TYR A 170 25.53 52.00 -6.59
C TYR A 170 26.21 52.69 -7.80
N ASN A 171 25.65 53.81 -8.31
CA ASN A 171 26.23 54.60 -9.39
C ASN A 171 27.53 55.35 -9.00
N ASN A 172 27.86 55.45 -7.71
CA ASN A 172 29.09 56.10 -7.27
C ASN A 172 30.32 55.19 -7.45
N LEU A 173 30.10 53.88 -7.62
CA LEU A 173 31.18 52.94 -7.94
C LEU A 173 31.64 53.09 -9.37
N LEU A 174 32.94 52.95 -9.60
CA LEU A 174 33.53 53.03 -10.93
C LEU A 174 33.43 51.72 -11.67
N TYR A 175 33.02 51.76 -12.91
CA TYR A 175 33.04 50.66 -13.85
C TYR A 175 34.34 50.70 -14.68
N SER A 176 34.72 49.63 -15.35
CA SER A 176 35.93 49.54 -16.16
C SER A 176 36.04 50.70 -17.17
N LYS A 177 34.97 51.13 -17.75
CA LYS A 177 34.94 52.27 -18.68
C LYS A 177 35.24 53.59 -17.96
N ASP A 178 34.62 53.79 -16.78
CA ASP A 178 34.82 55.02 -15.98
C ASP A 178 36.23 55.14 -15.45
N VAL A 179 36.84 53.99 -15.03
CA VAL A 179 38.21 53.90 -14.59
C VAL A 179 39.16 54.31 -15.73
N PHE A 180 38.95 53.79 -16.94
CA PHE A 180 39.76 54.14 -18.11
C PHE A 180 39.65 55.60 -18.45
N GLU A 181 38.45 56.18 -18.43
CA GLU A 181 38.23 57.62 -18.65
C GLU A 181 38.89 58.48 -17.56
N LEU A 182 38.79 58.05 -16.29
CA LEU A 182 39.40 58.76 -15.17
C LEU A 182 40.93 58.74 -15.28
N ILE A 183 41.54 57.61 -15.61
CA ILE A 183 43.02 57.54 -15.86
C ILE A 183 43.39 58.49 -16.98
N LYS A 184 42.64 58.48 -18.10
CA LYS A 184 42.88 59.32 -19.26
C LYS A 184 42.80 60.80 -18.95
N ASN A 185 41.76 61.21 -18.24
CA ASN A 185 41.53 62.61 -17.87
C ASN A 185 42.56 63.10 -16.83
N SER A 186 43.04 62.23 -15.94
CA SER A 186 44.03 62.61 -14.92
C SER A 186 45.44 62.74 -15.46
N LEU A 187 45.72 62.18 -16.65
CA LEU A 187 47.04 62.31 -17.31
C LEU A 187 47.16 63.60 -18.17
N GLY A 188 46.11 64.39 -18.31
CA GLY A 188 46.12 65.67 -19.02
C GLY A 188 45.59 65.65 -20.46
N ASP A 189 45.65 66.73 -21.19
CA ASP A 189 45.08 66.88 -22.54
C ASP A 189 45.87 66.16 -23.62
N GLN A 190 45.19 65.70 -24.66
CA GLN A 190 45.81 65.11 -25.84
C GLN A 190 46.35 66.15 -26.82
N PRO A 191 47.44 65.82 -27.57
CA PRO A 191 48.10 64.51 -27.68
C PRO A 191 49.05 64.24 -26.52
N TYR A 192 48.97 63.02 -25.96
CA TYR A 192 49.85 62.59 -24.87
C TYR A 192 51.28 62.53 -25.31
N ASN A 193 52.19 63.07 -24.46
CA ASN A 193 53.61 62.86 -24.61
C ASN A 193 53.98 61.37 -24.36
N TYR A 194 55.23 61.04 -24.65
CA TYR A 194 55.76 59.68 -24.51
C TYR A 194 55.57 59.13 -23.10
N PHE A 195 55.77 59.91 -22.08
CA PHE A 195 55.66 59.51 -20.67
C PHE A 195 54.24 59.29 -20.24
N GLN A 196 53.34 60.13 -20.69
CA GLN A 196 51.89 60.01 -20.43
C GLN A 196 51.31 58.74 -21.08
N LYS A 197 51.79 58.34 -22.29
CA LYS A 197 51.41 57.09 -22.95
C LYS A 197 51.86 55.85 -22.20
N ILE A 198 53.10 55.85 -21.72
CA ILE A 198 53.64 54.74 -20.89
C ILE A 198 52.80 54.65 -19.60
N ASN A 199 52.56 55.78 -18.95
CA ASN A 199 51.81 55.80 -17.68
C ASN A 199 50.42 55.31 -17.87
N LEU A 200 49.72 55.72 -18.94
CA LEU A 200 48.39 55.21 -19.28
C LEU A 200 48.40 53.67 -19.46
N SER A 201 49.37 53.15 -20.20
CA SER A 201 49.52 51.70 -20.43
C SER A 201 49.72 50.93 -19.15
N ILE A 202 50.66 51.36 -18.29
CA ILE A 202 50.95 50.69 -17.02
C ILE A 202 49.76 50.75 -16.07
N LEU A 203 49.11 51.92 -15.89
CA LEU A 203 47.99 52.08 -15.03
C LEU A 203 46.78 51.21 -15.50
N SER A 204 46.55 51.21 -16.81
CA SER A 204 45.47 50.35 -17.38
C SER A 204 45.72 48.85 -17.19
N GLU A 205 46.95 48.41 -17.04
CA GLU A 205 47.33 47.02 -16.83
C GLU A 205 47.32 46.62 -15.35
N VAL A 206 47.75 47.52 -14.43
CA VAL A 206 47.89 47.18 -13.00
C VAL A 206 46.63 47.44 -12.18
N ILE A 207 45.77 48.38 -12.56
CA ILE A 207 44.56 48.68 -11.80
C ILE A 207 43.59 47.53 -11.90
N LYS A 208 43.24 46.94 -10.75
CA LYS A 208 42.30 45.80 -10.58
C LYS A 208 41.07 46.24 -9.82
N PRO A 209 39.92 45.57 -10.03
CA PRO A 209 38.71 45.77 -9.20
C PRO A 209 39.01 45.48 -7.71
N ASN A 210 38.48 46.31 -6.83
CA ASN A 210 38.57 46.15 -5.38
C ASN A 210 37.20 46.10 -4.69
N VAL A 211 36.10 46.09 -5.47
CA VAL A 211 34.76 45.97 -4.96
C VAL A 211 34.10 44.78 -5.65
N SER A 212 33.69 43.79 -4.87
CA SER A 212 32.97 42.60 -5.32
C SER A 212 31.65 42.44 -4.60
N TYR A 213 30.64 41.80 -5.24
CA TYR A 213 29.39 41.48 -4.60
C TYR A 213 29.58 40.37 -3.59
N ASP A 214 29.18 40.62 -2.32
CA ASP A 214 29.21 39.62 -1.22
C ASP A 214 27.86 38.89 -1.15
N ASN A 215 27.74 37.88 -2.02
CA ASN A 215 26.50 37.08 -2.07
C ASN A 215 26.27 36.32 -0.75
N GLU A 216 27.32 35.77 -0.14
CA GLU A 216 27.23 34.97 1.10
C GLU A 216 26.66 35.83 2.24
N PHE A 217 27.24 37.00 2.43
CA PHE A 217 26.79 37.91 3.49
C PHE A 217 25.39 38.47 3.19
N THR A 218 25.09 38.78 1.93
CA THR A 218 23.74 39.23 1.52
C THR A 218 22.69 38.18 1.85
N GLN A 219 22.92 36.92 1.44
CA GLN A 219 21.98 35.81 1.74
C GLN A 219 21.87 35.54 3.24
N LYS A 220 22.95 35.68 3.98
CA LYS A 220 22.93 35.53 5.44
C LYS A 220 22.01 36.56 6.09
N VAL A 221 22.10 37.82 5.72
CA VAL A 221 21.26 38.90 6.27
C VAL A 221 19.79 38.73 5.88
N ILE A 222 19.53 38.31 4.63
CA ILE A 222 18.16 37.99 4.18
C ILE A 222 17.59 36.86 5.02
N ASN A 223 18.32 35.75 5.17
CA ASN A 223 17.88 34.60 5.97
C ASN A 223 17.67 34.93 7.45
N GLU A 224 18.52 35.76 8.04
CA GLU A 224 18.32 36.27 9.41
C GLU A 224 17.05 37.09 9.52
N SER A 225 16.75 37.94 8.54
CA SER A 225 15.52 38.74 8.47
C SER A 225 14.28 37.85 8.33
N ILE A 226 14.32 36.85 7.44
CA ILE A 226 13.27 35.85 7.26
C ILE A 226 13.03 35.07 8.55
N ASN A 227 14.08 34.61 9.21
CA ASN A 227 13.98 33.87 10.47
C ASN A 227 13.45 34.73 11.63
N SER A 228 13.51 36.05 11.53
CA SER A 228 12.96 36.99 12.52
C SER A 228 11.47 37.30 12.33
N ILE A 229 10.84 36.81 11.25
CA ILE A 229 9.41 37.01 11.00
C ILE A 229 8.60 36.41 12.16
N SER A 230 7.76 37.21 12.77
CA SER A 230 6.82 36.72 13.77
C SER A 230 5.74 35.88 13.09
N LEU A 231 5.59 34.62 13.53
CA LEU A 231 4.54 33.72 13.07
C LEU A 231 3.13 34.14 13.55
N SER A 232 3.02 35.13 14.44
CA SER A 232 1.76 35.62 14.96
C SER A 232 1.57 37.10 14.66
N LYS A 233 0.30 37.51 14.44
CA LYS A 233 -0.11 38.90 14.14
C LYS A 233 -0.97 39.56 15.22
N GLY A 234 -1.19 38.89 16.35
CA GLY A 234 -1.97 39.42 17.43
C GLY A 234 -2.20 38.39 18.56
N LYS A 235 -2.91 38.80 19.59
CA LYS A 235 -3.27 37.99 20.75
C LYS A 235 -4.76 38.13 21.04
N VAL A 236 -5.43 37.04 21.41
CA VAL A 236 -6.78 37.00 21.93
C VAL A 236 -6.68 36.64 23.43
N SER A 237 -7.33 37.42 24.30
CA SER A 237 -7.28 37.23 25.75
C SER A 237 -8.39 36.29 26.23
N TYR A 238 -8.17 35.59 27.34
CA TYR A 238 -9.18 34.77 28.00
C TYR A 238 -10.51 35.52 28.18
N GLY A 239 -11.63 34.91 27.85
CA GLY A 239 -12.96 35.50 27.95
C GLY A 239 -13.33 36.48 26.82
N GLU A 240 -12.45 36.82 25.92
CA GLU A 240 -12.75 37.64 24.74
C GLU A 240 -13.70 36.93 23.77
N LEU A 241 -14.69 37.66 23.24
CA LEU A 241 -15.66 37.12 22.30
C LEU A 241 -14.99 36.90 20.93
N ILE A 242 -15.03 35.69 20.44
CA ILE A 242 -14.46 35.30 19.11
C ILE A 242 -15.52 35.38 18.04
N ILE A 243 -16.68 34.75 18.22
CA ILE A 243 -17.74 34.66 17.23
C ILE A 243 -19.10 34.46 17.91
N LEU A 244 -20.13 35.14 17.40
CA LEU A 244 -21.51 34.97 17.82
C LEU A 244 -22.21 33.84 17.03
N LYS A 245 -23.25 33.26 17.62
CA LYS A 245 -24.14 32.33 16.93
C LYS A 245 -24.79 32.99 15.71
N GLY A 246 -24.68 32.38 14.57
CA GLY A 246 -25.19 32.90 13.27
C GLY A 246 -24.22 33.80 12.51
N ASP A 247 -23.09 34.23 13.11
CA ASP A 247 -22.07 35.00 12.41
C ASP A 247 -21.43 34.19 11.28
N ILE A 248 -21.13 34.84 10.15
CA ILE A 248 -20.41 34.18 9.04
C ILE A 248 -18.94 34.00 9.42
N VAL A 249 -18.42 32.79 9.20
CA VAL A 249 -17.02 32.44 9.46
C VAL A 249 -16.15 32.90 8.30
N GLU A 250 -15.62 34.13 8.37
CA GLU A 250 -14.74 34.69 7.34
C GLU A 250 -13.71 35.67 7.92
N GLY A 251 -12.71 36.04 7.10
CA GLY A 251 -11.71 37.05 7.44
C GLY A 251 -11.03 36.83 8.80
N LYS A 252 -11.04 37.85 9.66
CA LYS A 252 -10.41 37.81 10.99
C LYS A 252 -10.99 36.72 11.88
N LYS A 253 -12.31 36.47 11.86
CA LYS A 253 -12.96 35.43 12.66
C LYS A 253 -12.45 34.05 12.33
N MET A 254 -12.27 33.80 11.02
CA MET A 254 -11.71 32.54 10.53
C MET A 254 -10.26 32.33 10.99
N ALA A 255 -9.39 33.36 10.87
CA ALA A 255 -8.00 33.28 11.33
C ALA A 255 -7.90 33.03 12.85
N ILE A 256 -8.76 33.67 13.64
CA ILE A 256 -8.83 33.45 15.08
C ILE A 256 -9.29 32.04 15.41
N LEU A 257 -10.31 31.50 14.72
CA LEU A 257 -10.81 30.14 14.93
C LEU A 257 -9.77 29.09 14.56
N PHE A 258 -9.03 29.27 13.46
CA PHE A 258 -7.93 28.37 13.10
C PHE A 258 -6.80 28.40 14.13
N SER A 259 -6.44 29.59 14.62
CA SER A 259 -5.42 29.75 15.65
C SER A 259 -5.85 29.11 16.96
N LEU A 260 -7.11 29.29 17.35
CA LEU A 260 -7.69 28.64 18.50
C LEU A 260 -7.70 27.11 18.37
N LYS A 261 -8.08 26.59 17.18
CA LYS A 261 -8.06 25.15 16.86
C LYS A 261 -6.66 24.59 17.05
N SER A 262 -5.66 25.16 16.39
CA SER A 262 -4.26 24.72 16.45
C SER A 262 -3.71 24.73 17.87
N GLN A 263 -3.97 25.80 18.63
CA GLN A 263 -3.47 25.90 20.01
C GLN A 263 -4.27 25.06 21.00
N SER A 264 -5.58 24.86 20.78
CA SER A 264 -6.38 23.93 21.59
C SER A 264 -5.88 22.50 21.44
N GLU A 265 -5.63 22.09 20.22
CA GLU A 265 -5.07 20.78 19.93
C GLU A 265 -3.69 20.59 20.59
N SER A 266 -2.84 21.61 20.62
CA SER A 266 -1.53 21.54 21.29
C SER A 266 -1.62 21.59 22.83
N LYS A 267 -2.53 22.37 23.43
CA LYS A 267 -2.70 22.47 24.89
C LYS A 267 -3.38 21.26 25.54
N LEU A 268 -4.17 20.48 24.79
CA LEU A 268 -4.73 19.22 25.27
C LEU A 268 -3.66 18.14 25.59
N TRP A 269 -2.38 18.45 25.35
CA TRP A 269 -1.22 17.62 25.68
C TRP A 269 -0.81 17.67 27.17
N THR A 270 -1.59 18.27 28.05
CA THR A 270 -1.31 18.14 29.49
C THR A 270 -1.45 16.67 29.91
N ASN A 271 -0.53 16.18 30.75
CA ASN A 271 -0.41 14.76 31.11
C ASN A 271 -1.74 14.10 31.55
N THR A 272 -2.61 14.81 32.21
CA THR A 272 -3.89 14.28 32.72
C THR A 272 -4.91 14.06 31.60
N ASN A 273 -4.97 14.94 30.59
CA ASN A 273 -5.93 14.84 29.52
C ASN A 273 -5.51 13.77 28.49
N TYR A 274 -4.21 13.53 28.31
CA TYR A 274 -3.68 12.54 27.42
C TYR A 274 -4.21 11.12 27.71
N TYR A 275 -4.22 10.70 28.98
CA TYR A 275 -4.71 9.36 29.34
C TYR A 275 -6.19 9.17 29.03
N TRP A 276 -7.01 10.21 29.21
CA TRP A 276 -8.43 10.16 28.85
C TRP A 276 -8.67 10.09 27.36
N ILE A 277 -7.87 10.78 26.57
CA ILE A 277 -7.91 10.72 25.09
C ILE A 277 -7.52 9.33 24.61
N VAL A 278 -6.42 8.78 25.13
CA VAL A 278 -5.97 7.41 24.82
C VAL A 278 -7.03 6.38 25.22
N LEU A 279 -7.66 6.53 26.37
CA LEU A 279 -8.76 5.68 26.80
C LEU A 279 -9.94 5.75 25.83
N GLY A 280 -10.33 6.95 25.39
CA GLY A 280 -11.39 7.16 24.40
C GLY A 280 -11.09 6.45 23.08
N TYR A 281 -9.89 6.64 22.53
CA TYR A 281 -9.45 5.93 21.33
C TYR A 281 -9.40 4.41 21.53
N THR A 282 -8.93 3.96 22.68
CA THR A 282 -8.90 2.53 23.01
C THR A 282 -10.30 1.92 22.99
N ILE A 283 -11.28 2.59 23.55
CA ILE A 283 -12.69 2.15 23.55
C ILE A 283 -13.22 2.08 22.10
N LEU A 284 -13.02 3.12 21.29
CA LEU A 284 -13.53 3.18 19.93
C LEU A 284 -12.86 2.13 19.01
N VAL A 285 -11.54 2.00 19.07
CA VAL A 285 -10.80 0.99 18.30
C VAL A 285 -11.21 -0.42 18.74
N SER A 286 -11.28 -0.65 20.07
CA SER A 286 -11.72 -1.95 20.60
C SER A 286 -13.13 -2.30 20.15
N LEU A 287 -14.05 -1.32 20.14
CA LEU A 287 -15.41 -1.52 19.67
C LEU A 287 -15.43 -1.90 18.19
N GLY A 288 -14.68 -1.18 17.32
CA GLY A 288 -14.59 -1.50 15.89
C GLY A 288 -14.03 -2.90 15.64
N LEU A 289 -12.90 -3.24 16.27
CA LEU A 289 -12.30 -4.57 16.14
C LEU A 289 -13.18 -5.68 16.75
N LEU A 290 -13.89 -5.39 17.84
CA LEU A 290 -14.86 -6.31 18.42
C LEU A 290 -16.03 -6.57 17.46
N MET A 291 -16.57 -5.53 16.80
CA MET A 291 -17.60 -5.70 15.77
C MET A 291 -17.12 -6.58 14.61
N LEU A 292 -15.85 -6.43 14.19
CA LEU A 292 -15.25 -7.30 13.18
C LEU A 292 -15.19 -8.76 13.68
N LEU A 293 -14.72 -9.01 14.89
CA LEU A 293 -14.71 -10.36 15.48
C LEU A 293 -16.10 -10.96 15.63
N LEU A 294 -17.08 -10.18 16.07
CA LEU A 294 -18.47 -10.63 16.19
C LEU A 294 -19.10 -10.94 14.83
N PHE A 295 -18.79 -10.14 13.81
CA PHE A 295 -19.20 -10.43 12.43
C PHE A 295 -18.62 -11.76 11.95
N LEU A 296 -17.32 -12.01 12.16
CA LEU A 296 -16.68 -13.27 11.82
C LEU A 296 -17.31 -14.44 12.60
N PHE A 297 -17.48 -14.30 13.91
CA PHE A 297 -18.07 -15.32 14.77
C PHE A 297 -19.49 -15.71 14.35
N LYS A 298 -20.33 -14.72 14.03
CA LYS A 298 -21.75 -14.94 13.71
C LYS A 298 -21.97 -15.37 12.27
N TYR A 299 -21.27 -14.79 11.32
CA TYR A 299 -21.56 -14.94 9.89
C TYR A 299 -20.49 -15.70 9.11
N ARG A 300 -19.26 -15.83 9.64
CA ARG A 300 -18.11 -16.45 8.97
C ARG A 300 -17.32 -17.33 9.94
N LYS A 301 -18.02 -18.28 10.55
CA LYS A 301 -17.44 -19.15 11.59
C LYS A 301 -16.21 -19.89 11.11
N GLU A 302 -16.18 -20.36 9.86
CA GLU A 302 -15.02 -21.02 9.25
C GLU A 302 -13.76 -20.13 9.18
N ILE A 303 -13.95 -18.79 9.01
CA ILE A 303 -12.87 -17.82 9.05
C ILE A 303 -12.48 -17.58 10.51
N PHE A 304 -13.47 -17.40 11.38
CA PHE A 304 -13.25 -17.15 12.81
C PHE A 304 -12.47 -18.28 13.48
N ASP A 305 -12.79 -19.55 13.18
CA ASP A 305 -12.13 -20.69 13.80
C ASP A 305 -10.67 -20.89 13.31
N ASN A 306 -10.29 -20.29 12.18
CA ASN A 306 -8.94 -20.37 11.64
C ASN A 306 -8.11 -19.12 12.02
N ASN A 307 -7.10 -19.33 12.89
CA ASN A 307 -6.26 -18.26 13.41
C ASN A 307 -5.47 -17.53 12.31
N ILE A 308 -5.01 -18.21 11.27
CA ILE A 308 -4.26 -17.61 10.16
C ILE A 308 -5.15 -16.63 9.40
N LYS A 309 -6.40 -17.03 9.10
CA LYS A 309 -7.37 -16.17 8.40
C LYS A 309 -7.73 -14.92 9.23
N VAL A 310 -7.94 -15.07 10.54
CA VAL A 310 -8.19 -13.93 11.43
C VAL A 310 -6.98 -13.01 11.49
N THR A 311 -5.77 -13.56 11.65
CA THR A 311 -4.53 -12.77 11.64
C THR A 311 -4.35 -12.01 10.34
N PHE A 312 -4.63 -12.63 9.21
CA PHE A 312 -4.57 -12.00 7.89
C PHE A 312 -5.48 -10.77 7.79
N ILE A 313 -6.72 -10.88 8.27
CA ILE A 313 -7.68 -9.76 8.25
C ILE A 313 -7.19 -8.62 9.16
N PHE A 314 -6.77 -8.92 10.39
CA PHE A 314 -6.28 -7.93 11.34
C PHE A 314 -4.99 -7.26 10.85
N PHE A 315 -4.11 -8.04 10.23
CA PHE A 315 -2.89 -7.52 9.60
C PHE A 315 -3.22 -6.50 8.51
N ASN A 316 -4.14 -6.82 7.59
CA ASN A 316 -4.52 -5.91 6.51
C ASN A 316 -5.17 -4.61 7.03
N VAL A 317 -6.03 -4.69 8.05
CA VAL A 317 -6.59 -3.50 8.72
C VAL A 317 -5.46 -2.64 9.30
N SER A 318 -4.57 -3.24 10.09
CA SER A 318 -3.44 -2.54 10.71
C SER A 318 -2.49 -1.95 9.69
N PHE A 319 -2.22 -2.68 8.60
CA PHE A 319 -1.34 -2.25 7.52
C PHE A 319 -1.90 -1.01 6.80
N MET A 320 -3.19 -1.00 6.46
CA MET A 320 -3.82 0.16 5.82
C MET A 320 -3.85 1.39 6.75
N LEU A 321 -4.16 1.18 8.03
CA LEU A 321 -4.09 2.25 9.04
C LEU A 321 -2.67 2.81 9.18
N LEU A 322 -1.66 1.95 9.20
CA LEU A 322 -0.26 2.36 9.27
C LEU A 322 0.16 3.19 8.05
N VAL A 323 -0.11 2.69 6.84
CA VAL A 323 0.27 3.39 5.59
C VAL A 323 -0.37 4.77 5.53
N GLN A 324 -1.69 4.85 5.78
CA GLN A 324 -2.40 6.14 5.77
C GLN A 324 -1.86 7.10 6.83
N THR A 325 -1.60 6.60 8.04
CA THR A 325 -1.04 7.43 9.13
C THR A 325 0.34 7.97 8.79
N LEU A 326 1.20 7.16 8.17
CA LEU A 326 2.53 7.60 7.74
C LEU A 326 2.44 8.70 6.67
N VAL A 327 1.55 8.53 5.70
CA VAL A 327 1.34 9.55 4.66
C VAL A 327 0.81 10.85 5.26
N VAL A 328 -0.21 10.81 6.10
CA VAL A 328 -0.76 12.01 6.77
C VAL A 328 0.28 12.69 7.66
N LYS A 329 1.14 11.93 8.36
CA LYS A 329 2.23 12.51 9.17
C LYS A 329 3.34 13.13 8.34
N TYR A 330 3.61 12.60 7.16
CA TYR A 330 4.62 13.16 6.27
C TYR A 330 4.12 14.46 5.64
N ASN A 331 2.98 14.43 4.98
CA ASN A 331 2.25 15.58 4.49
C ASN A 331 0.77 15.20 4.28
N SER A 332 -0.14 15.94 4.95
CA SER A 332 -1.59 15.70 4.86
C SER A 332 -2.16 15.92 3.46
N ASP A 333 -1.49 16.71 2.60
CA ASP A 333 -1.95 16.96 1.23
C ASP A 333 -1.98 15.68 0.39
N TYR A 334 -1.10 14.70 0.67
CA TYR A 334 -1.05 13.42 -0.05
C TYR A 334 -2.05 12.37 0.46
N LEU A 335 -2.99 12.75 1.31
CA LEU A 335 -3.92 11.79 1.95
C LEU A 335 -4.71 10.93 0.95
N TYR A 336 -5.01 11.44 -0.25
CA TYR A 336 -5.78 10.75 -1.28
C TYR A 336 -4.96 9.84 -2.21
N VAL A 337 -3.63 9.81 -2.08
CA VAL A 337 -2.76 8.93 -2.88
C VAL A 337 -2.87 7.47 -2.44
N VAL A 338 -3.17 7.22 -1.14
CA VAL A 338 -3.21 5.85 -0.60
C VAL A 338 -4.40 5.07 -1.16
N PRO A 339 -4.18 3.95 -1.86
CA PRO A 339 -5.24 3.18 -2.50
C PRO A 339 -5.96 2.25 -1.51
N LEU A 340 -6.86 2.79 -0.69
CA LEU A 340 -7.62 2.01 0.29
C LEU A 340 -8.53 0.95 -0.37
N SER A 341 -8.83 1.08 -1.67
CA SER A 341 -9.53 0.08 -2.49
C SER A 341 -8.80 -1.26 -2.57
N ILE A 342 -7.48 -1.30 -2.31
CA ILE A 342 -6.72 -2.55 -2.22
C ILE A 342 -7.31 -3.48 -1.15
N LEU A 343 -7.72 -2.94 -0.01
CA LEU A 343 -8.25 -3.74 1.10
C LEU A 343 -9.48 -4.59 0.69
N PRO A 344 -10.57 -4.03 0.15
CA PRO A 344 -11.72 -4.83 -0.28
C PRO A 344 -11.38 -5.73 -1.48
N ILE A 345 -10.48 -5.35 -2.39
CA ILE A 345 -10.03 -6.21 -3.50
C ILE A 345 -9.34 -7.47 -2.95
N VAL A 346 -8.36 -7.30 -2.07
CA VAL A 346 -7.60 -8.39 -1.47
C VAL A 346 -8.50 -9.30 -0.64
N LEU A 347 -9.32 -8.74 0.25
CA LEU A 347 -10.19 -9.56 1.09
C LEU A 347 -11.24 -10.33 0.27
N LYS A 348 -11.72 -9.76 -0.84
CA LYS A 348 -12.61 -10.45 -1.76
C LYS A 348 -11.92 -11.60 -2.49
N ALA A 349 -10.65 -11.46 -2.85
CA ALA A 349 -9.89 -12.50 -3.54
C ALA A 349 -9.66 -13.75 -2.67
N PHE A 350 -9.59 -13.60 -1.35
CA PHE A 350 -9.37 -14.72 -0.42
C PHE A 350 -10.64 -15.21 0.27
N PHE A 351 -11.68 -14.39 0.34
CA PHE A 351 -12.88 -14.70 1.08
C PHE A 351 -14.14 -14.38 0.27
N ASP A 352 -14.80 -13.27 0.60
CA ASP A 352 -16.03 -12.86 -0.09
C ASP A 352 -16.25 -11.33 -0.06
N ALA A 353 -17.16 -10.88 -0.90
CA ALA A 353 -17.52 -9.47 -1.06
C ALA A 353 -18.05 -8.82 0.22
N ARG A 354 -18.82 -9.58 1.05
CA ARG A 354 -19.44 -9.04 2.28
C ARG A 354 -18.41 -8.75 3.34
N LEU A 355 -17.45 -9.68 3.53
CA LEU A 355 -16.34 -9.48 4.45
C LEU A 355 -15.42 -8.34 3.98
N GLY A 356 -15.10 -8.29 2.68
CA GLY A 356 -14.29 -7.23 2.10
C GLY A 356 -14.88 -5.85 2.35
N LEU A 357 -16.18 -5.67 2.06
CA LEU A 357 -16.87 -4.38 2.28
C LEU A 357 -16.95 -4.03 3.76
N PHE A 358 -17.37 -4.99 4.61
CA PHE A 358 -17.53 -4.74 6.04
C PHE A 358 -16.20 -4.30 6.70
N THR A 359 -15.11 -5.00 6.38
CA THR A 359 -13.77 -4.67 6.89
C THR A 359 -13.29 -3.33 6.35
N HIS A 360 -13.55 -3.03 5.07
CA HIS A 360 -13.19 -1.74 4.47
C HIS A 360 -13.91 -0.58 5.17
N VAL A 361 -15.22 -0.67 5.34
CA VAL A 361 -16.02 0.37 6.03
C VAL A 361 -15.49 0.60 7.45
N LEU A 362 -15.23 -0.46 8.23
CA LEU A 362 -14.65 -0.32 9.57
C LEU A 362 -13.28 0.35 9.54
N THR A 363 -12.43 -0.02 8.58
CA THR A 363 -11.09 0.57 8.45
C THR A 363 -11.17 2.06 8.11
N VAL A 364 -12.06 2.44 7.18
CA VAL A 364 -12.27 3.84 6.80
C VAL A 364 -12.83 4.66 7.97
N LEU A 365 -13.76 4.10 8.76
CA LEU A 365 -14.28 4.76 9.97
C LEU A 365 -13.18 4.98 11.02
N LEU A 366 -12.26 4.02 11.20
CA LEU A 366 -11.11 4.18 12.10
C LEU A 366 -10.13 5.23 11.57
N LEU A 367 -9.91 5.29 10.25
CA LEU A 367 -9.07 6.30 9.61
C LEU A 367 -9.65 7.71 9.76
N GLY A 368 -10.96 7.86 9.84
CA GLY A 368 -11.61 9.14 10.07
C GLY A 368 -11.16 9.87 11.34
N PHE A 369 -10.57 9.17 12.31
CA PHE A 369 -9.96 9.80 13.50
C PHE A 369 -8.55 10.35 13.26
N ILE A 370 -7.93 9.99 12.14
CA ILE A 370 -6.52 10.32 11.82
C ILE A 370 -6.43 11.45 10.82
N VAL A 371 -7.40 11.51 9.89
CA VAL A 371 -7.37 12.41 8.73
C VAL A 371 -8.06 13.74 9.00
N PRO A 372 -7.59 14.86 8.43
CA PRO A 372 -8.36 16.08 8.35
C PRO A 372 -9.59 15.88 7.46
N ASP A 373 -10.60 16.74 7.58
CA ASP A 373 -11.85 16.68 6.80
C ASP A 373 -12.48 15.28 6.76
N SER A 374 -12.60 14.69 7.97
CA SER A 374 -12.99 13.28 8.17
C SER A 374 -14.24 12.87 7.41
N PHE A 375 -15.27 13.72 7.34
CA PHE A 375 -16.53 13.40 6.69
C PHE A 375 -16.35 13.19 5.17
N GLU A 376 -15.64 14.09 4.49
CA GLU A 376 -15.37 13.99 3.05
C GLU A 376 -14.55 12.73 2.76
N PHE A 377 -13.48 12.51 3.54
CA PHE A 377 -12.62 11.32 3.41
C PHE A 377 -13.42 10.02 3.58
N ILE A 378 -14.22 9.91 4.64
CA ILE A 378 -15.05 8.72 4.92
C ILE A 378 -16.03 8.47 3.78
N TYR A 379 -16.73 9.51 3.33
CA TYR A 379 -17.72 9.39 2.26
C TYR A 379 -17.08 8.94 0.94
N LEU A 380 -15.97 9.58 0.53
CA LEU A 380 -15.20 9.22 -0.67
C LEU A 380 -14.79 7.74 -0.67
N HIS A 381 -14.19 7.29 0.43
CA HIS A 381 -13.66 5.93 0.51
C HIS A 381 -14.75 4.87 0.69
N ILE A 382 -15.86 5.16 1.36
CA ILE A 382 -16.98 4.22 1.45
C ILE A 382 -17.62 4.03 0.08
N ILE A 383 -17.92 5.11 -0.65
CA ILE A 383 -18.49 5.01 -2.00
C ILE A 383 -17.56 4.27 -2.95
N ALA A 384 -16.25 4.59 -2.93
CA ALA A 384 -15.26 3.89 -3.73
C ALA A 384 -15.16 2.40 -3.35
N GLY A 385 -15.25 2.06 -2.07
CA GLY A 385 -15.27 0.69 -1.59
C GLY A 385 -16.51 -0.10 -2.07
N ILE A 386 -17.68 0.52 -2.08
CA ILE A 386 -18.91 -0.08 -2.64
C ILE A 386 -18.71 -0.33 -4.14
N VAL A 387 -18.26 0.65 -4.90
CA VAL A 387 -17.98 0.50 -6.35
C VAL A 387 -16.94 -0.60 -6.58
N THR A 388 -15.87 -0.65 -5.76
CA THR A 388 -14.87 -1.72 -5.82
C THR A 388 -15.53 -3.11 -5.71
N ILE A 389 -16.38 -3.31 -4.72
CA ILE A 389 -17.04 -4.62 -4.52
C ILE A 389 -18.01 -4.95 -5.66
N LEU A 390 -18.70 -3.96 -6.21
CA LEU A 390 -19.65 -4.17 -7.31
C LEU A 390 -18.94 -4.48 -8.64
N THR A 391 -17.82 -3.84 -8.91
CA THR A 391 -17.13 -3.90 -10.21
C THR A 391 -16.07 -4.99 -10.28
N VAL A 392 -15.37 -5.28 -9.19
CA VAL A 392 -14.39 -6.35 -9.09
C VAL A 392 -15.08 -7.70 -8.95
N SER A 393 -15.89 -8.12 -9.95
CA SER A 393 -16.65 -9.38 -9.89
C SER A 393 -15.81 -10.61 -10.26
N GLU A 394 -14.87 -10.45 -11.21
CA GLU A 394 -14.07 -11.54 -11.76
C GLU A 394 -12.59 -11.11 -11.87
N LEU A 395 -11.84 -11.25 -10.77
CA LEU A 395 -10.41 -10.89 -10.69
C LEU A 395 -9.53 -11.66 -11.68
N HIS A 396 -9.98 -12.80 -12.16
CA HIS A 396 -9.24 -13.66 -13.07
C HIS A 396 -9.11 -13.10 -14.50
N LYS A 397 -10.02 -12.24 -14.92
CA LYS A 397 -9.90 -11.53 -16.20
C LYS A 397 -9.15 -10.23 -15.98
N ARG A 398 -7.88 -10.17 -16.36
CA ARG A 398 -7.03 -8.98 -16.21
C ARG A 398 -7.72 -7.71 -16.71
N ALA A 399 -8.46 -7.80 -17.84
CA ALA A 399 -9.24 -6.69 -18.38
C ALA A 399 -10.27 -6.14 -17.38
N ASN A 400 -10.91 -7.00 -16.58
CA ASN A 400 -11.91 -6.57 -15.61
C ASN A 400 -11.29 -5.71 -14.49
N LEU A 401 -10.07 -6.03 -14.06
CA LEU A 401 -9.37 -5.22 -13.07
C LEU A 401 -9.06 -3.82 -13.61
N PHE A 402 -8.62 -3.69 -14.88
CA PHE A 402 -8.40 -2.38 -15.50
C PHE A 402 -9.68 -1.55 -15.57
N ILE A 403 -10.78 -2.17 -15.98
CA ILE A 403 -12.09 -1.51 -16.03
C ILE A 403 -12.54 -1.09 -14.62
N SER A 404 -12.40 -1.99 -13.64
CA SER A 404 -12.78 -1.71 -12.25
C SER A 404 -11.96 -0.57 -11.65
N VAL A 405 -10.63 -0.58 -11.84
CA VAL A 405 -9.76 0.50 -11.38
C VAL A 405 -10.13 1.83 -12.04
N GLY A 406 -10.42 1.84 -13.35
CA GLY A 406 -10.91 3.02 -14.03
C GLY A 406 -12.22 3.56 -13.45
N GLN A 407 -13.17 2.68 -13.14
CA GLN A 407 -14.45 3.04 -12.52
C GLN A 407 -14.27 3.56 -11.08
N ILE A 408 -13.39 2.94 -10.29
CA ILE A 408 -13.05 3.38 -8.93
C ILE A 408 -12.43 4.77 -8.97
N THR A 409 -11.46 5.00 -9.86
CA THR A 409 -10.81 6.29 -10.03
C THR A 409 -11.81 7.37 -10.46
N LEU A 410 -12.68 7.05 -11.41
CA LEU A 410 -13.72 7.97 -11.88
C LEU A 410 -14.69 8.36 -10.75
N ILE A 411 -15.11 7.40 -9.92
CA ILE A 411 -16.04 7.70 -8.82
C ILE A 411 -15.37 8.55 -7.73
N TYR A 412 -14.08 8.35 -7.44
CA TYR A 412 -13.31 9.24 -6.58
C TYR A 412 -13.33 10.67 -7.11
N MET A 413 -13.01 10.86 -8.41
CA MET A 413 -12.96 12.18 -9.04
C MET A 413 -14.34 12.85 -9.02
N ILE A 414 -15.41 12.15 -9.39
CA ILE A 414 -16.78 12.70 -9.40
C ILE A 414 -17.20 13.11 -7.99
N THR A 415 -16.95 12.25 -7.00
CA THR A 415 -17.34 12.52 -5.62
C THR A 415 -16.56 13.71 -5.03
N TYR A 416 -15.25 13.79 -5.30
CA TYR A 416 -14.44 14.94 -4.90
C TYR A 416 -14.91 16.24 -5.56
N LEU A 417 -15.20 16.22 -6.88
CA LEU A 417 -15.74 17.38 -7.59
C LEU A 417 -17.04 17.86 -6.95
N ALA A 418 -17.93 16.94 -6.57
CA ALA A 418 -19.18 17.31 -5.90
C ALA A 418 -18.91 18.00 -4.53
N PHE A 419 -17.98 17.46 -3.72
CA PHE A 419 -17.61 18.10 -2.45
C PHE A 419 -16.92 19.44 -2.65
N SER A 420 -16.04 19.58 -3.64
CA SER A 420 -15.37 20.84 -3.97
C SER A 420 -16.38 21.91 -4.36
N ILE A 421 -17.34 21.58 -5.23
CA ILE A 421 -18.42 22.52 -5.63
C ILE A 421 -19.28 22.91 -4.42
N ILE A 422 -19.61 21.98 -3.52
CA ILE A 422 -20.40 22.27 -2.31
C ILE A 422 -19.63 23.19 -1.34
N LYS A 423 -18.30 23.00 -1.22
CA LYS A 423 -17.46 23.79 -0.32
C LYS A 423 -17.20 25.20 -0.85
N GLU A 424 -16.89 25.33 -2.14
CA GLU A 424 -16.43 26.56 -2.75
C GLU A 424 -17.55 27.37 -3.46
N GLY A 425 -18.71 26.74 -3.68
CA GLY A 425 -19.86 27.37 -4.36
C GLY A 425 -19.66 27.57 -5.86
N ASN A 426 -18.49 27.27 -6.42
CA ASN A 426 -18.21 27.35 -7.86
C ASN A 426 -17.17 26.31 -8.30
N ALA A 427 -17.07 26.07 -9.61
CA ALA A 427 -16.13 25.11 -10.18
C ALA A 427 -14.74 25.68 -10.51
N SER A 428 -14.51 26.98 -10.30
CA SER A 428 -13.25 27.63 -10.71
C SER A 428 -12.10 27.41 -9.72
N GLN A 429 -12.40 27.00 -8.50
CA GLN A 429 -11.43 26.77 -7.42
C GLN A 429 -11.13 25.29 -7.16
N ILE A 430 -11.41 24.42 -8.14
CA ILE A 430 -11.12 23.00 -8.05
C ILE A 430 -9.60 22.81 -7.98
N ASN A 431 -9.13 22.08 -6.94
CA ASN A 431 -7.74 21.71 -6.83
C ASN A 431 -7.42 20.52 -7.74
N TRP A 432 -6.73 20.79 -8.86
CA TRP A 432 -6.34 19.78 -9.83
C TRP A 432 -5.32 18.78 -9.29
N GLU A 433 -4.55 19.13 -8.27
CA GLU A 433 -3.59 18.23 -7.63
C GLU A 433 -4.30 17.02 -7.00
N TYR A 434 -5.44 17.23 -6.35
CA TYR A 434 -6.23 16.11 -5.80
C TYR A 434 -6.76 15.18 -6.89
N LEU A 435 -7.15 15.72 -8.07
CA LEU A 435 -7.55 14.88 -9.20
C LEU A 435 -6.39 14.03 -9.73
N MET A 436 -5.17 14.57 -9.77
CA MET A 436 -3.96 13.80 -10.10
C MET A 436 -3.67 12.74 -9.06
N MET A 437 -3.88 13.03 -7.77
CA MET A 437 -3.70 12.07 -6.69
C MET A 437 -4.68 10.89 -6.80
N PHE A 438 -5.95 11.13 -7.18
CA PHE A 438 -6.88 10.02 -7.47
C PHE A 438 -6.45 9.20 -8.68
N GLY A 439 -5.85 9.81 -9.69
CA GLY A 439 -5.20 9.08 -10.79
C GLY A 439 -4.07 8.18 -10.30
N ALA A 440 -3.18 8.71 -9.44
CA ALA A 440 -2.12 7.93 -8.80
C ALA A 440 -2.66 6.81 -7.90
N ASN A 441 -3.72 7.09 -7.10
CA ASN A 441 -4.43 6.10 -6.29
C ASN A 441 -4.93 4.94 -7.14
N GLY A 442 -5.56 5.24 -8.29
CA GLY A 442 -6.00 4.22 -9.24
C GLY A 442 -4.84 3.37 -9.74
N LEU A 443 -3.73 3.97 -10.17
CA LEU A 443 -2.55 3.23 -10.61
C LEU A 443 -1.98 2.35 -9.49
N LEU A 444 -1.88 2.88 -8.27
CA LEU A 444 -1.41 2.12 -7.11
C LEU A 444 -2.36 0.97 -6.73
N SER A 445 -3.66 1.06 -7.08
CA SER A 445 -4.62 -0.03 -6.83
C SER A 445 -4.26 -1.32 -7.57
N PHE A 446 -3.47 -1.28 -8.66
CA PHE A 446 -2.95 -2.47 -9.32
C PHE A 446 -1.96 -3.26 -8.45
N LEU A 447 -1.38 -2.66 -7.42
CA LEU A 447 -0.57 -3.37 -6.43
C LEU A 447 -1.36 -4.47 -5.70
N SER A 448 -2.70 -4.44 -5.76
CA SER A 448 -3.54 -5.52 -5.22
C SER A 448 -3.16 -6.90 -5.76
N LEU A 449 -2.78 -7.02 -7.03
CA LEU A 449 -2.32 -8.29 -7.61
C LEU A 449 -1.01 -8.77 -6.98
N PHE A 450 -0.08 -7.85 -6.74
CA PHE A 450 1.17 -8.17 -6.04
C PHE A 450 0.88 -8.62 -4.60
N PHE A 451 0.01 -7.90 -3.88
CA PHE A 451 -0.35 -8.26 -2.51
C PHE A 451 -1.07 -9.62 -2.45
N ILE A 452 -1.97 -9.93 -3.39
CA ILE A 452 -2.63 -11.24 -3.45
C ILE A 452 -1.57 -12.34 -3.53
N TYR A 453 -0.63 -12.24 -4.49
CA TYR A 453 0.44 -13.22 -4.65
C TYR A 453 1.35 -13.31 -3.41
N ALA A 454 1.78 -12.16 -2.84
CA ALA A 454 2.62 -12.14 -1.66
C ALA A 454 1.92 -12.78 -0.45
N TYR A 455 0.65 -12.49 -0.26
CA TYR A 455 -0.14 -13.02 0.86
C TYR A 455 -0.43 -14.52 0.73
N GLU A 456 -0.58 -15.04 -0.47
CA GLU A 456 -0.63 -16.49 -0.69
C GLU A 456 0.61 -17.18 -0.14
N LYS A 457 1.78 -16.61 -0.40
CA LYS A 457 3.06 -17.18 0.07
C LYS A 457 3.29 -16.99 1.58
N ILE A 458 2.94 -15.83 2.13
CA ILE A 458 3.17 -15.50 3.55
C ILE A 458 2.19 -16.25 4.46
N PHE A 459 0.90 -16.28 4.11
CA PHE A 459 -0.16 -16.82 4.96
C PHE A 459 -0.57 -18.24 4.56
N GLY A 460 -0.05 -18.80 3.47
CA GLY A 460 -0.47 -20.10 2.96
C GLY A 460 -1.93 -20.18 2.57
N LEU A 461 -2.53 -19.03 2.21
CA LEU A 461 -3.91 -18.94 1.72
C LEU A 461 -3.91 -19.16 0.20
N VAL A 462 -5.07 -19.52 -0.33
CA VAL A 462 -5.27 -19.69 -1.78
C VAL A 462 -6.33 -18.70 -2.23
N SER A 463 -6.02 -17.89 -3.22
CA SER A 463 -6.97 -16.95 -3.81
C SER A 463 -7.82 -17.60 -4.90
N ASP A 464 -8.96 -16.99 -5.21
CA ASP A 464 -9.80 -17.41 -6.34
C ASP A 464 -9.04 -17.29 -7.68
N VAL A 465 -8.06 -16.39 -7.78
CA VAL A 465 -7.22 -16.24 -8.98
C VAL A 465 -6.35 -17.47 -9.19
N THR A 466 -5.65 -17.92 -8.16
CA THR A 466 -4.83 -19.13 -8.20
C THR A 466 -5.67 -20.38 -8.44
N LEU A 467 -6.84 -20.50 -7.80
CA LEU A 467 -7.75 -21.62 -8.05
C LEU A 467 -8.18 -21.68 -9.51
N LEU A 468 -8.47 -20.55 -10.11
CA LEU A 468 -8.87 -20.52 -11.52
C LEU A 468 -7.71 -20.86 -12.48
N GLU A 469 -6.51 -20.34 -12.21
CA GLU A 469 -5.32 -20.70 -12.99
C GLU A 469 -5.06 -22.20 -12.92
N LEU A 470 -5.16 -22.80 -11.73
CA LEU A 470 -5.00 -24.24 -11.54
C LEU A 470 -6.16 -25.05 -12.14
N SER A 471 -7.36 -24.51 -12.25
CA SER A 471 -8.50 -25.20 -12.88
C SER A 471 -8.41 -25.30 -14.42
N SER A 472 -7.43 -24.59 -15.02
CA SER A 472 -7.16 -24.70 -16.46
C SER A 472 -6.54 -26.04 -16.81
N THR A 473 -7.16 -26.78 -17.75
CA THR A 473 -6.65 -28.04 -18.25
C THR A 473 -5.30 -27.91 -19.00
N ASN A 474 -4.90 -26.68 -19.32
CA ASN A 474 -3.62 -26.38 -19.97
C ASN A 474 -2.43 -26.25 -19.00
N THR A 475 -2.63 -26.43 -17.69
CA THR A 475 -1.52 -26.49 -16.73
C THR A 475 -0.58 -27.65 -17.07
N LYS A 476 0.71 -27.48 -16.79
CA LYS A 476 1.73 -28.48 -17.15
C LYS A 476 1.38 -29.88 -16.64
N LEU A 477 0.97 -29.97 -15.37
CA LEU A 477 0.66 -31.24 -14.71
C LEU A 477 -0.61 -31.90 -15.25
N LEU A 478 -1.68 -31.14 -15.54
CA LEU A 478 -2.90 -31.70 -16.11
C LEU A 478 -2.73 -32.11 -17.58
N ARG A 479 -1.89 -31.40 -18.35
CA ARG A 479 -1.51 -31.87 -19.70
C ARG A 479 -0.74 -33.19 -19.65
N GLU A 480 0.22 -33.30 -18.73
CA GLU A 480 0.97 -34.52 -18.53
C GLU A 480 0.07 -35.69 -18.11
N LEU A 481 -0.92 -35.41 -17.24
CA LEU A 481 -1.94 -36.37 -16.83
C LEU A 481 -2.79 -36.81 -18.03
N ASN A 482 -3.22 -35.88 -18.87
CA ASN A 482 -3.99 -36.21 -20.10
C ASN A 482 -3.20 -37.03 -21.12
N GLU A 483 -1.88 -36.76 -21.24
CA GLU A 483 -1.02 -37.48 -22.19
C GLU A 483 -0.66 -38.89 -21.72
N LYS A 484 -0.32 -39.08 -20.44
CA LYS A 484 0.17 -40.35 -19.88
C LYS A 484 -0.90 -41.24 -19.27
N ALA A 485 -1.96 -40.63 -18.72
CA ALA A 485 -3.05 -41.31 -18.04
C ALA A 485 -4.42 -40.70 -18.45
N PRO A 486 -4.81 -40.82 -19.76
CA PRO A 486 -6.00 -40.15 -20.28
C PRO A 486 -7.29 -40.62 -19.61
N GLY A 487 -7.40 -41.88 -19.17
CA GLY A 487 -8.54 -42.40 -18.46
C GLY A 487 -8.72 -41.71 -17.08
N THR A 488 -7.61 -41.56 -16.36
CA THR A 488 -7.61 -40.81 -15.07
C THR A 488 -7.95 -39.34 -15.27
N PHE A 489 -7.45 -38.71 -16.34
CA PHE A 489 -7.80 -37.31 -16.64
C PHE A 489 -9.30 -37.15 -16.91
N GLN A 490 -9.90 -38.05 -17.73
CA GLN A 490 -11.34 -38.03 -18.00
C GLN A 490 -12.18 -38.26 -16.73
N HIS A 491 -11.77 -39.22 -15.88
CA HIS A 491 -12.37 -39.45 -14.56
C HIS A 491 -12.35 -38.18 -13.71
N SER A 492 -11.16 -37.57 -13.56
CA SER A 492 -10.99 -36.34 -12.76
C SER A 492 -11.86 -35.19 -13.29
N MET A 493 -12.02 -35.06 -14.61
CA MET A 493 -12.91 -34.05 -15.21
C MET A 493 -14.38 -34.30 -14.87
N GLN A 494 -14.84 -35.57 -14.91
CA GLN A 494 -16.20 -35.92 -14.56
C GLN A 494 -16.48 -35.70 -13.07
N VAL A 495 -15.57 -36.14 -12.22
CA VAL A 495 -15.63 -35.89 -10.76
C VAL A 495 -15.66 -34.40 -10.47
N ALA A 496 -14.83 -33.60 -11.15
CA ALA A 496 -14.82 -32.14 -10.98
C ALA A 496 -16.18 -31.50 -11.32
N ASN A 497 -16.83 -31.94 -12.40
CA ASN A 497 -18.14 -31.42 -12.78
C ASN A 497 -19.26 -31.83 -11.80
N LEU A 498 -19.19 -33.05 -11.23
CA LEU A 498 -20.13 -33.51 -10.21
C LEU A 498 -19.92 -32.73 -8.89
N ALA A 499 -18.66 -32.62 -8.46
CA ALA A 499 -18.28 -32.02 -7.21
C ALA A 499 -18.53 -30.50 -7.19
N GLU A 500 -18.27 -29.79 -8.29
CA GLU A 500 -18.62 -28.38 -8.45
C GLU A 500 -20.13 -28.14 -8.32
N ALA A 501 -20.95 -28.97 -8.98
CA ALA A 501 -22.40 -28.86 -8.89
C ALA A 501 -22.91 -29.14 -7.46
N ALA A 502 -22.34 -30.13 -6.78
CA ALA A 502 -22.65 -30.46 -5.39
C ALA A 502 -22.27 -29.34 -4.42
N ALA A 503 -21.07 -28.76 -4.61
CA ALA A 503 -20.58 -27.63 -3.81
C ALA A 503 -21.48 -26.40 -3.95
N ASN A 504 -21.86 -26.04 -5.18
CA ASN A 504 -22.79 -24.93 -5.44
C ASN A 504 -24.13 -25.10 -4.73
N GLU A 505 -24.70 -26.33 -4.68
CA GLU A 505 -25.98 -26.59 -4.07
C GLU A 505 -26.00 -26.36 -2.55
N ILE A 506 -24.87 -26.58 -1.88
CA ILE A 506 -24.78 -26.42 -0.43
C ILE A 506 -24.06 -25.15 -0.01
N GLY A 507 -23.61 -24.30 -0.99
CA GLY A 507 -22.91 -23.06 -0.73
C GLY A 507 -21.47 -23.25 -0.25
N ALA A 508 -20.83 -24.39 -0.58
CA ALA A 508 -19.38 -24.60 -0.38
C ALA A 508 -18.56 -23.92 -1.49
N ASN A 509 -17.25 -23.86 -1.34
CA ASN A 509 -16.37 -23.25 -2.35
C ASN A 509 -16.25 -24.15 -3.59
N SER A 510 -17.09 -23.91 -4.60
CA SER A 510 -17.19 -24.72 -5.81
C SER A 510 -15.92 -24.72 -6.65
N MET A 511 -15.21 -23.57 -6.72
CA MET A 511 -13.94 -23.45 -7.47
C MET A 511 -12.83 -24.27 -6.79
N LEU A 512 -12.75 -24.23 -5.47
CA LEU A 512 -11.81 -25.04 -4.69
C LEU A 512 -12.08 -26.53 -4.88
N VAL A 513 -13.34 -26.96 -4.81
CA VAL A 513 -13.73 -28.36 -5.00
C VAL A 513 -13.41 -28.82 -6.43
N ARG A 514 -13.78 -28.01 -7.44
CA ARG A 514 -13.46 -28.30 -8.84
C ARG A 514 -11.97 -28.48 -9.05
N THR A 515 -11.19 -27.50 -8.57
CA THR A 515 -9.72 -27.55 -8.70
C THR A 515 -9.14 -28.75 -7.95
N GLY A 516 -9.57 -29.01 -6.72
CA GLY A 516 -9.15 -30.19 -5.94
C GLY A 516 -9.46 -31.50 -6.66
N ALA A 517 -10.65 -31.61 -7.26
CA ALA A 517 -11.05 -32.78 -8.04
C ALA A 517 -10.19 -33.01 -9.31
N LEU A 518 -9.73 -31.93 -9.96
CA LEU A 518 -8.85 -32.10 -11.14
C LEU A 518 -7.49 -32.73 -10.79
N TYR A 519 -7.03 -32.54 -9.55
CA TYR A 519 -5.69 -32.96 -9.12
C TYR A 519 -5.70 -34.16 -8.16
N HIS A 520 -6.87 -34.65 -7.70
CA HIS A 520 -6.92 -35.63 -6.62
C HIS A 520 -6.17 -36.93 -6.95
N ASP A 521 -6.15 -37.32 -8.20
CA ASP A 521 -5.64 -38.58 -8.71
C ASP A 521 -4.31 -38.47 -9.50
N ILE A 522 -3.60 -37.34 -9.39
CA ILE A 522 -2.32 -37.15 -10.13
C ILE A 522 -1.25 -38.17 -9.83
N GLY A 523 -1.31 -38.83 -8.68
CA GLY A 523 -0.36 -39.89 -8.32
C GLY A 523 -0.45 -41.14 -9.22
N LYS A 524 -1.57 -41.37 -9.90
CA LYS A 524 -1.74 -42.43 -10.87
C LYS A 524 -0.87 -42.23 -12.11
N LEU A 525 -0.38 -41.04 -12.36
CA LEU A 525 0.54 -40.66 -13.45
C LEU A 525 1.85 -41.48 -13.43
N LEU A 526 2.30 -41.92 -12.25
CA LEU A 526 3.53 -42.67 -12.10
C LEU A 526 3.41 -44.13 -12.55
N ASN A 527 2.21 -44.73 -12.43
CA ASN A 527 1.96 -46.11 -12.80
C ASN A 527 0.57 -46.24 -13.46
N PRO A 528 0.31 -45.59 -14.61
CA PRO A 528 -1.05 -45.49 -15.17
C PRO A 528 -1.72 -46.84 -15.46
N MET A 529 -0.95 -47.82 -15.95
CA MET A 529 -1.47 -49.16 -16.39
C MET A 529 -2.02 -50.01 -15.23
N TYR A 530 -1.69 -49.66 -13.98
CA TYR A 530 -2.24 -50.37 -12.82
C TYR A 530 -3.68 -49.88 -12.46
N PHE A 531 -4.19 -48.85 -13.10
CA PHE A 531 -5.53 -48.34 -12.90
C PHE A 531 -6.42 -48.65 -14.09
N ILE A 532 -7.56 -49.26 -13.79
CA ILE A 532 -8.43 -49.89 -14.83
C ILE A 532 -8.87 -48.88 -15.91
N GLU A 533 -9.07 -47.62 -15.54
CA GLU A 533 -9.48 -46.56 -16.46
C GLU A 533 -8.42 -46.24 -17.54
N ASN A 534 -7.15 -46.65 -17.36
CA ASN A 534 -6.08 -46.46 -18.32
C ASN A 534 -5.65 -47.73 -19.04
N GLN A 535 -6.28 -48.89 -18.73
CA GLN A 535 -5.94 -50.16 -19.38
C GLN A 535 -6.60 -50.23 -20.74
N SER A 536 -5.83 -50.03 -21.81
CA SER A 536 -6.29 -50.10 -23.20
C SER A 536 -5.98 -51.43 -23.91
N THR A 537 -5.07 -52.23 -23.34
CA THR A 537 -4.51 -53.43 -24.02
C THR A 537 -5.12 -54.75 -23.59
N GLY A 538 -6.09 -54.75 -22.66
CA GLY A 538 -6.66 -55.96 -22.07
C GLY A 538 -5.70 -56.77 -21.16
N VAL A 539 -4.46 -56.33 -20.98
CA VAL A 539 -3.50 -56.91 -20.04
C VAL A 539 -3.63 -56.16 -18.68
N ASN A 540 -3.94 -56.93 -17.64
CA ASN A 540 -4.02 -56.38 -16.28
C ASN A 540 -2.73 -56.71 -15.50
N PRO A 541 -1.86 -55.72 -15.21
CA PRO A 541 -0.59 -55.95 -14.49
C PRO A 541 -0.77 -56.54 -13.09
N HIS A 542 -1.95 -56.44 -12.50
CA HIS A 542 -2.26 -57.02 -11.20
C HIS A 542 -2.39 -58.56 -11.23
N ASN A 543 -2.46 -59.19 -12.42
CA ASN A 543 -2.56 -60.65 -12.51
C ASN A 543 -1.28 -61.34 -12.08
N ASP A 544 -0.13 -60.70 -12.23
CA ASP A 544 1.19 -61.23 -11.91
C ASP A 544 1.66 -60.84 -10.47
N LEU A 545 0.81 -60.18 -9.71
CA LEU A 545 1.14 -59.68 -8.36
C LEU A 545 0.29 -60.35 -7.28
N SER A 546 0.81 -60.41 -6.06
CA SER A 546 0.01 -60.78 -4.90
C SER A 546 -1.08 -59.70 -4.67
N PRO A 547 -2.26 -60.08 -4.06
CA PRO A 547 -3.28 -59.10 -3.71
C PRO A 547 -2.75 -57.99 -2.78
N SER A 548 -1.84 -58.36 -1.89
CA SER A 548 -1.19 -57.40 -0.98
C SER A 548 -0.29 -56.40 -1.72
N ASP A 549 0.50 -56.81 -2.71
CA ASP A 549 1.34 -55.93 -3.53
C ASP A 549 0.46 -55.02 -4.43
N SER A 550 -0.58 -55.63 -4.99
CA SER A 550 -1.60 -54.87 -5.77
C SER A 550 -2.26 -53.78 -4.96
N ALA A 551 -2.70 -54.06 -3.73
CA ALA A 551 -3.29 -53.09 -2.84
C ALA A 551 -2.30 -51.98 -2.44
N LYS A 552 -1.03 -52.33 -2.24
CA LYS A 552 0.04 -51.35 -1.95
C LYS A 552 0.21 -50.37 -3.10
N ILE A 553 0.27 -50.81 -4.37
CA ILE A 553 0.36 -49.95 -5.54
C ILE A 553 -0.83 -49.00 -5.62
N ILE A 554 -2.06 -49.50 -5.36
CA ILE A 554 -3.27 -48.69 -5.37
C ILE A 554 -3.21 -47.65 -4.22
N ILE A 555 -2.82 -48.00 -3.01
CA ILE A 555 -2.73 -47.07 -1.87
C ILE A 555 -1.63 -46.02 -2.12
N ASP A 556 -0.50 -46.42 -2.70
CA ASP A 556 0.65 -45.57 -2.91
C ASP A 556 0.37 -44.39 -3.84
N HIS A 557 -0.69 -44.42 -4.70
CA HIS A 557 -0.99 -43.26 -5.57
C HIS A 557 -1.32 -42.01 -4.75
N VAL A 558 -1.92 -42.14 -3.56
CA VAL A 558 -2.21 -41.01 -2.69
C VAL A 558 -0.92 -40.37 -2.17
N ILE A 559 0.01 -41.20 -1.68
CA ILE A 559 1.29 -40.74 -1.14
C ILE A 559 2.13 -40.08 -2.23
N LYS A 560 2.29 -40.76 -3.35
CA LYS A 560 3.02 -40.29 -4.52
C LYS A 560 2.37 -39.05 -5.16
N GLY A 561 1.03 -38.98 -5.11
CA GLY A 561 0.27 -37.80 -5.55
C GLY A 561 0.60 -36.57 -4.71
N VAL A 562 0.70 -36.73 -3.39
CA VAL A 562 1.12 -35.63 -2.49
C VAL A 562 2.56 -35.20 -2.76
N GLU A 563 3.48 -36.14 -2.99
CA GLU A 563 4.87 -35.83 -3.34
C GLU A 563 4.96 -35.07 -4.66
N LEU A 564 4.25 -35.54 -5.68
CA LEU A 564 4.20 -34.91 -6.99
C LEU A 564 3.59 -33.49 -6.92
N ALA A 565 2.51 -33.34 -6.17
CA ALA A 565 1.88 -32.03 -5.94
C ALA A 565 2.84 -31.01 -5.33
N LYS A 566 3.64 -31.44 -4.34
CA LYS A 566 4.67 -30.61 -3.71
C LYS A 566 5.80 -30.24 -4.70
N GLN A 567 6.23 -31.17 -5.54
CA GLN A 567 7.24 -30.90 -6.58
C GLN A 567 6.76 -29.86 -7.60
N TYR A 568 5.48 -29.88 -7.94
CA TYR A 568 4.86 -28.88 -8.83
C TYR A 568 4.42 -27.61 -8.12
N GLY A 569 4.64 -27.50 -6.82
CA GLY A 569 4.33 -26.29 -6.04
C GLY A 569 2.84 -26.02 -5.88
N LEU A 570 2.00 -27.06 -5.91
CA LEU A 570 0.56 -26.93 -5.66
C LEU A 570 0.30 -26.44 -4.22
N PRO A 571 -0.70 -25.59 -4.01
CA PRO A 571 -1.07 -25.14 -2.68
C PRO A 571 -1.51 -26.28 -1.77
N ASP A 572 -1.21 -26.19 -0.46
CA ASP A 572 -1.58 -27.20 0.53
C ASP A 572 -3.08 -27.54 0.52
N ARG A 573 -3.93 -26.55 0.25
CA ARG A 573 -5.38 -26.74 0.11
C ARG A 573 -5.77 -27.68 -1.03
N ILE A 574 -5.00 -27.72 -2.11
CA ILE A 574 -5.20 -28.69 -3.21
C ILE A 574 -4.63 -30.05 -2.83
N ILE A 575 -3.49 -30.06 -2.15
CA ILE A 575 -2.89 -31.30 -1.61
C ILE A 575 -3.84 -31.99 -0.62
N ASP A 576 -4.65 -31.23 0.13
CA ASP A 576 -5.67 -31.77 1.02
C ASP A 576 -6.67 -32.70 0.31
N PHE A 577 -7.06 -32.37 -0.91
CA PHE A 577 -7.93 -33.23 -1.71
C PHE A 577 -7.24 -34.54 -2.10
N ILE A 578 -5.97 -34.48 -2.48
CA ILE A 578 -5.18 -35.68 -2.85
C ILE A 578 -5.09 -36.64 -1.68
N ARG A 579 -4.78 -36.14 -0.46
CA ARG A 579 -4.54 -36.99 0.69
C ARG A 579 -5.82 -37.52 1.36
N THR A 580 -6.99 -36.91 1.11
CA THR A 580 -8.23 -37.21 1.86
C THR A 580 -9.30 -37.92 1.03
N HIS A 581 -9.20 -37.96 -0.31
CA HIS A 581 -10.29 -38.44 -1.15
C HIS A 581 -10.67 -39.91 -0.91
N HIS A 582 -9.76 -40.74 -0.44
CA HIS A 582 -10.05 -42.10 0.00
C HIS A 582 -10.14 -42.27 1.51
N GLY A 583 -9.74 -41.23 2.30
CA GLY A 583 -9.73 -41.30 3.78
C GLY A 583 -9.02 -42.52 4.31
N THR A 584 -9.73 -43.31 5.10
CA THR A 584 -9.25 -44.59 5.66
C THR A 584 -10.01 -45.81 5.10
N SER A 585 -10.56 -45.66 3.89
CA SER A 585 -11.33 -46.74 3.25
C SER A 585 -10.45 -47.96 2.91
N LEU A 586 -11.12 -49.10 2.75
CA LEU A 586 -10.50 -50.39 2.44
C LEU A 586 -10.45 -50.57 0.89
N VAL A 587 -9.32 -51.05 0.36
CA VAL A 587 -9.17 -51.54 -0.99
C VAL A 587 -9.82 -52.92 -1.09
N TYR A 588 -11.18 -52.89 -1.08
CA TYR A 588 -12.03 -54.05 -0.81
C TYR A 588 -11.80 -55.25 -1.75
N TYR A 589 -11.58 -54.97 -3.05
CA TYR A 589 -11.40 -56.03 -4.05
C TYR A 589 -10.17 -56.92 -3.73
N PHE A 590 -9.04 -56.30 -3.46
CA PHE A 590 -7.81 -57.05 -3.17
C PHE A 590 -7.84 -57.66 -1.74
N TYR A 591 -8.54 -57.05 -0.81
CA TYR A 591 -8.74 -57.62 0.52
C TYR A 591 -9.52 -58.93 0.46
N VAL A 592 -10.66 -58.97 -0.27
CA VAL A 592 -11.45 -60.20 -0.49
C VAL A 592 -10.63 -61.25 -1.26
N LYS A 593 -9.93 -60.83 -2.30
CA LYS A 593 -9.06 -61.77 -3.06
C LYS A 593 -7.96 -62.40 -2.21
N GLU A 594 -7.38 -61.66 -1.23
CA GLU A 594 -6.41 -62.20 -0.27
C GLU A 594 -7.07 -63.21 0.66
N GLN A 595 -8.28 -62.91 1.16
CA GLN A 595 -9.06 -63.84 2.02
C GLN A 595 -9.40 -65.14 1.27
N ASP A 596 -9.81 -65.03 -0.03
CA ASP A 596 -10.14 -66.21 -0.82
C ASP A 596 -8.92 -67.09 -1.13
N GLN A 597 -7.73 -66.51 -1.23
CA GLN A 597 -6.48 -67.19 -1.44
C GLN A 597 -5.92 -67.85 -0.15
N ASN A 598 -6.27 -67.28 1.01
CA ASN A 598 -5.76 -67.74 2.30
C ASN A 598 -6.93 -67.90 3.29
N PRO A 599 -7.85 -68.86 3.06
CA PRO A 599 -9.09 -68.96 3.85
C PRO A 599 -8.86 -69.36 5.31
N ASP A 600 -7.72 -69.96 5.61
CA ASP A 600 -7.36 -70.43 6.95
C ASP A 600 -6.51 -69.41 7.77
N GLU A 601 -6.13 -68.28 7.12
CA GLU A 601 -5.33 -67.23 7.77
C GLU A 601 -6.16 -65.95 8.01
N GLU A 602 -5.95 -65.30 9.17
CA GLU A 602 -6.54 -63.99 9.44
C GLU A 602 -5.80 -62.92 8.65
N VAL A 603 -6.46 -62.38 7.61
CA VAL A 603 -5.87 -61.34 6.77
C VAL A 603 -5.80 -60.03 7.53
N ASN A 604 -4.62 -59.44 7.62
CA ASN A 604 -4.42 -58.14 8.25
C ASN A 604 -5.03 -57.03 7.41
N GLU A 605 -6.22 -56.55 7.80
CA GLU A 605 -7.00 -55.51 7.14
C GLU A 605 -6.21 -54.18 6.97
N GLU A 606 -5.29 -53.85 7.91
CA GLU A 606 -4.49 -52.61 7.87
C GLU A 606 -3.57 -52.49 6.66
N LYS A 607 -3.18 -53.60 6.04
CA LYS A 607 -2.38 -53.62 4.80
C LYS A 607 -3.19 -53.16 3.57
N PHE A 608 -4.51 -53.27 3.66
CA PHE A 608 -5.43 -52.93 2.57
C PHE A 608 -6.19 -51.63 2.81
N LYS A 609 -5.90 -50.87 3.86
CA LYS A 609 -6.51 -49.59 4.18
C LYS A 609 -5.64 -48.41 3.72
N TYR A 610 -6.29 -47.40 3.18
CA TYR A 610 -5.65 -46.10 2.96
C TYR A 610 -5.19 -45.49 4.29
N LYS A 611 -4.09 -44.75 4.26
CA LYS A 611 -3.46 -44.21 5.48
C LYS A 611 -4.13 -42.93 6.02
N GLY A 612 -5.11 -42.40 5.27
CA GLY A 612 -5.82 -41.19 5.63
C GLY A 612 -5.01 -39.90 5.38
N PRO A 613 -5.42 -38.79 5.92
CA PRO A 613 -6.54 -38.58 6.86
C PRO A 613 -7.94 -38.66 6.20
N VAL A 614 -8.97 -38.83 7.03
CA VAL A 614 -10.34 -38.67 6.58
C VAL A 614 -10.64 -37.21 6.20
N PRO A 615 -11.63 -36.92 5.34
CA PRO A 615 -12.05 -35.57 5.02
C PRO A 615 -12.27 -34.69 6.24
N PHE A 616 -11.78 -33.47 6.22
CA PHE A 616 -11.86 -32.52 7.34
C PHE A 616 -12.47 -31.15 6.94
N SER A 617 -12.98 -31.04 5.73
CA SER A 617 -13.77 -29.90 5.28
C SER A 617 -14.96 -30.41 4.46
N LYS A 618 -15.97 -29.54 4.25
CA LYS A 618 -17.11 -29.85 3.36
C LYS A 618 -16.64 -30.18 1.95
N GLU A 619 -15.68 -29.40 1.46
CA GLU A 619 -15.11 -29.53 0.11
C GLU A 619 -14.46 -30.91 -0.09
N THR A 620 -13.65 -31.36 0.85
CA THR A 620 -12.99 -32.67 0.78
C THR A 620 -13.97 -33.82 0.93
N ALA A 621 -15.04 -33.65 1.75
CA ALA A 621 -16.12 -34.63 1.88
C ALA A 621 -16.96 -34.73 0.59
N ILE A 622 -17.25 -33.60 -0.07
CA ILE A 622 -17.93 -33.58 -1.38
C ILE A 622 -17.13 -34.39 -2.41
N LEU A 623 -15.81 -34.15 -2.49
CA LEU A 623 -14.93 -34.89 -3.40
C LEU A 623 -15.04 -36.39 -3.15
N MET A 624 -14.88 -36.86 -1.91
CA MET A 624 -14.95 -38.29 -1.57
C MET A 624 -16.28 -38.93 -2.03
N ILE A 625 -17.40 -38.22 -1.85
CA ILE A 625 -18.71 -38.73 -2.29
C ILE A 625 -18.77 -38.78 -3.81
N CYS A 626 -18.35 -37.71 -4.49
CA CYS A 626 -18.43 -37.62 -5.95
C CYS A 626 -17.50 -38.59 -6.67
N ASP A 627 -16.27 -38.77 -6.17
CA ASP A 627 -15.29 -39.72 -6.67
C ASP A 627 -15.83 -41.16 -6.58
N ALA A 628 -16.26 -41.59 -5.41
CA ALA A 628 -16.83 -42.90 -5.24
C ALA A 628 -18.10 -43.12 -6.08
N ALA A 629 -18.95 -42.09 -6.23
CA ALA A 629 -20.16 -42.17 -7.04
C ALA A 629 -19.86 -42.28 -8.54
N GLU A 630 -18.90 -41.52 -9.05
CA GLU A 630 -18.46 -41.58 -10.47
C GLU A 630 -17.84 -42.94 -10.78
N ALA A 631 -16.87 -43.39 -9.97
CA ALA A 631 -16.21 -44.67 -10.17
C ALA A 631 -17.18 -45.85 -10.14
N ALA A 632 -18.06 -45.91 -9.14
CA ALA A 632 -19.04 -46.99 -9.02
C ALA A 632 -20.12 -46.95 -10.10
N SER A 633 -20.51 -45.76 -10.61
CA SER A 633 -21.49 -45.63 -11.67
C SER A 633 -21.08 -46.29 -12.98
N LYS A 634 -19.77 -46.35 -13.26
CA LYS A 634 -19.21 -47.02 -14.47
C LYS A 634 -19.41 -48.54 -14.44
N SER A 635 -19.59 -49.15 -13.29
CA SER A 635 -19.83 -50.56 -13.15
C SER A 635 -21.30 -51.00 -13.40
N LEU A 636 -22.21 -50.04 -13.57
CA LEU A 636 -23.62 -50.33 -13.85
C LEU A 636 -23.79 -50.81 -15.33
N GLN A 637 -24.19 -52.04 -15.51
CA GLN A 637 -24.47 -52.61 -16.86
C GLN A 637 -25.65 -51.95 -17.55
N GLN A 638 -26.70 -51.61 -16.79
CA GLN A 638 -27.92 -50.92 -17.24
C GLN A 638 -28.22 -49.76 -16.30
N PRO A 639 -27.67 -48.56 -16.53
CA PRO A 639 -27.97 -47.40 -15.72
C PRO A 639 -29.46 -46.99 -15.81
N SER A 640 -30.17 -47.09 -14.72
CA SER A 640 -31.55 -46.60 -14.59
C SER A 640 -31.66 -45.61 -13.41
N ALA A 641 -32.70 -44.81 -13.35
CA ALA A 641 -32.90 -43.89 -12.23
C ALA A 641 -32.87 -44.61 -10.88
N GLN A 642 -33.48 -45.80 -10.82
CA GLN A 642 -33.53 -46.60 -9.59
C GLN A 642 -32.17 -47.24 -9.24
N SER A 643 -31.38 -47.72 -10.24
CA SER A 643 -30.10 -48.32 -9.98
C SER A 643 -29.08 -47.26 -9.52
N ILE A 644 -29.08 -46.07 -10.12
CA ILE A 644 -28.27 -44.92 -9.71
C ILE A 644 -28.64 -44.46 -8.30
N ASP A 645 -29.95 -44.39 -7.98
CA ASP A 645 -30.42 -43.97 -6.67
C ASP A 645 -29.93 -44.91 -5.55
N LYS A 646 -30.14 -46.23 -5.74
CA LYS A 646 -29.65 -47.26 -4.80
C LYS A 646 -28.16 -47.27 -4.65
N LEU A 647 -27.40 -47.05 -5.75
CA LEU A 647 -25.95 -47.02 -5.74
C LEU A 647 -25.40 -45.87 -4.87
N ILE A 648 -25.92 -44.65 -5.07
CA ILE A 648 -25.48 -43.48 -4.32
C ILE A 648 -25.83 -43.61 -2.84
N ASP A 649 -27.04 -44.09 -2.54
CA ASP A 649 -27.42 -44.32 -1.15
C ASP A 649 -26.50 -45.34 -0.46
N LYS A 650 -26.20 -46.46 -1.15
CA LYS A 650 -25.27 -47.47 -0.64
C LYS A 650 -23.86 -46.91 -0.36
N ILE A 651 -23.31 -46.07 -1.27
CA ILE A 651 -21.99 -45.46 -1.12
C ILE A 651 -21.96 -44.52 0.08
N VAL A 652 -22.90 -43.61 0.17
CA VAL A 652 -22.96 -42.61 1.24
C VAL A 652 -23.18 -43.27 2.60
N GLU A 653 -24.07 -44.25 2.69
CA GLU A 653 -24.31 -44.97 3.95
C GLU A 653 -23.10 -45.78 4.38
N LYS A 654 -22.33 -46.39 3.43
CA LYS A 654 -21.04 -47.02 3.74
C LYS A 654 -20.06 -46.03 4.30
N GLN A 655 -19.83 -44.88 3.63
CA GLN A 655 -18.91 -43.85 4.06
C GLN A 655 -19.26 -43.27 5.45
N LYS A 656 -20.56 -43.11 5.75
CA LYS A 656 -21.07 -42.70 7.08
C LYS A 656 -20.73 -43.75 8.14
N ARG A 657 -20.99 -45.02 7.88
CA ARG A 657 -20.74 -46.13 8.77
C ARG A 657 -19.26 -46.28 9.08
N ASP A 658 -18.43 -46.05 8.06
CA ASP A 658 -16.97 -46.15 8.15
C ASP A 658 -16.39 -44.83 8.75
N HIS A 659 -17.21 -43.95 9.31
CA HIS A 659 -16.83 -42.69 9.98
C HIS A 659 -15.98 -41.71 9.12
N GLN A 660 -16.11 -41.76 7.80
CA GLN A 660 -15.28 -40.95 6.91
C GLN A 660 -15.54 -39.44 7.02
N PHE A 661 -16.70 -39.03 7.51
CA PHE A 661 -17.10 -37.61 7.64
C PHE A 661 -16.94 -37.04 9.06
N ILE A 662 -16.35 -37.78 9.99
CA ILE A 662 -16.32 -37.41 11.41
C ILE A 662 -15.59 -36.08 11.69
N ASN A 663 -14.62 -35.72 10.86
CA ASN A 663 -13.84 -34.49 10.99
C ASN A 663 -14.31 -33.37 10.05
N SER A 664 -15.34 -33.61 9.22
CA SER A 664 -15.88 -32.60 8.30
C SER A 664 -17.10 -31.91 8.87
N ASP A 665 -17.21 -30.58 8.66
CA ASP A 665 -18.36 -29.76 9.11
C ASP A 665 -19.59 -29.93 8.20
N ILE A 666 -19.72 -31.10 7.54
CA ILE A 666 -20.83 -31.38 6.65
C ILE A 666 -22.02 -31.89 7.45
N THR A 667 -23.19 -31.35 7.21
CA THR A 667 -24.45 -31.78 7.89
C THR A 667 -25.17 -32.88 7.11
N PHE A 668 -25.96 -33.69 7.79
CA PHE A 668 -26.82 -34.71 7.13
C PHE A 668 -27.75 -34.09 6.07
N ARG A 669 -28.29 -32.89 6.32
CA ARG A 669 -29.11 -32.15 5.34
C ARG A 669 -28.31 -31.78 4.07
N GLU A 670 -27.08 -31.39 4.21
CA GLU A 670 -26.19 -31.09 3.07
C GLU A 670 -25.85 -32.37 2.29
N ILE A 671 -25.58 -33.48 2.99
CA ILE A 671 -25.33 -34.76 2.34
C ILE A 671 -26.57 -35.20 1.49
N GLU A 672 -27.80 -35.05 1.99
CA GLU A 672 -29.00 -35.35 1.22
C GLU A 672 -29.17 -34.46 -0.03
N LYS A 673 -28.78 -33.18 0.06
CA LYS A 673 -28.75 -32.30 -1.11
C LYS A 673 -27.70 -32.75 -2.13
N ILE A 674 -26.49 -33.09 -1.69
CA ILE A 674 -25.42 -33.60 -2.53
C ILE A 674 -25.87 -34.85 -3.26
N LYS A 675 -26.45 -35.84 -2.56
CA LYS A 675 -26.99 -37.05 -3.16
C LYS A 675 -27.96 -36.74 -4.30
N LYS A 676 -28.93 -35.84 -4.08
CA LYS A 676 -29.92 -35.43 -5.10
C LYS A 676 -29.26 -34.84 -6.34
N ILE A 677 -28.25 -34.00 -6.17
CA ILE A 677 -27.53 -33.39 -7.29
C ILE A 677 -26.69 -34.42 -8.07
N ILE A 678 -25.97 -35.30 -7.37
CA ILE A 678 -25.20 -36.35 -8.01
C ILE A 678 -26.10 -37.28 -8.82
N LYS A 679 -27.22 -37.73 -8.22
CA LYS A 679 -28.24 -38.56 -8.90
C LYS A 679 -28.70 -37.90 -10.20
N ARG A 680 -29.14 -36.65 -10.14
CA ARG A 680 -29.60 -35.88 -11.31
C ARG A 680 -28.49 -35.76 -12.37
N LYS A 681 -27.23 -35.47 -11.98
CA LYS A 681 -26.14 -35.30 -12.90
C LYS A 681 -25.71 -36.62 -13.56
N LEU A 682 -25.66 -37.73 -12.81
CA LEU A 682 -25.38 -39.05 -13.38
C LEU A 682 -26.46 -39.53 -14.33
N MET A 683 -27.76 -39.30 -14.01
CA MET A 683 -28.84 -39.59 -14.93
C MET A 683 -28.71 -38.85 -16.27
N ASN A 684 -28.25 -37.59 -16.22
CA ASN A 684 -28.00 -36.81 -17.43
C ASN A 684 -26.79 -37.35 -18.23
N ILE A 685 -25.70 -37.77 -17.55
CA ILE A 685 -24.49 -38.33 -18.17
C ILE A 685 -24.86 -39.64 -18.92
N TYR A 686 -25.67 -40.50 -18.32
CA TYR A 686 -26.07 -41.76 -18.92
C TYR A 686 -27.30 -41.65 -19.85
N HIS A 687 -27.82 -40.44 -20.12
CA HIS A 687 -28.99 -40.20 -20.97
C HIS A 687 -30.20 -41.03 -20.58
N VAL A 688 -30.38 -41.30 -19.27
CA VAL A 688 -31.51 -42.05 -18.74
C VAL A 688 -32.78 -41.26 -18.99
N ARG A 689 -33.57 -41.66 -19.97
CA ARG A 689 -34.89 -41.07 -20.21
C ARG A 689 -35.87 -41.52 -19.08
N VAL A 690 -36.64 -40.59 -18.58
CA VAL A 690 -37.78 -40.93 -17.73
C VAL A 690 -38.76 -41.67 -18.63
N GLU A 691 -39.05 -42.93 -18.34
CA GLU A 691 -40.16 -43.65 -18.99
C GLU A 691 -41.43 -42.93 -18.57
N TYR A 692 -42.14 -42.37 -19.54
CA TYR A 692 -43.51 -41.89 -19.31
C TYR A 692 -44.39 -43.14 -19.21
N PRO A 693 -45.22 -43.27 -18.18
CA PRO A 693 -46.22 -44.33 -18.13
C PRO A 693 -47.15 -44.16 -19.31
N ASP A 694 -47.37 -45.28 -20.06
CA ASP A 694 -48.36 -45.35 -21.12
C ASP A 694 -49.76 -45.06 -20.65
#